data_cba14bd33d1fbc1932f3d194f32fd36b
#
_entry.id   cba14bd33d1fbc1932f3d194f32fd36b
#
_cell.length_a   1.000
_cell.length_b   1.000
_cell.length_c   1.000
_cell.angle_alpha   90.00
_cell.angle_beta   90.00
_cell.angle_gamma   90.00
#
_symmetry.space_group_name_H-M   'P 1'
#
loop_
_entity.id
_entity.type
_entity.pdbx_description
1 polymer ?
#
loop_
_entity_poly.entity_id
_entity_poly.type
_entity_poly.pdbx_seq_one_letter_code
_entity_poly.pdbx_strand_id
1 'polypeptide(L)'
;MDNKKVLAISACLMLTGTVSAVPATSTVEDPSELTASSGIVNIVDRFGIAATDRNDFIYTGDVNVTQNFSTSGTGNRPAISVFNSIMTLGKTDVLVNFDSGTTGYDYISAVRLKNGTSSSVDLSQTVSAEFGAGSTITMNGNNNLEIYGVLIEAGAYSANGNELIPSMTAYLNENTTITLNNAGNYSVGMQTYLSGAKIEAKDGLVVNVNSGNDSLIYGVWAQGSTSHPEVASVIEFKGAATINMVNGGDTTTGILANSAGSLITGSQRVRVNNTTTASGTSLYGIRAASGGAVDFSGPTTVILAGGDSYSAAVLASSGGTVVLTGATIDANSGNGRAFYASGQNSVLTGNAAQYNVIGNILSSSGGVINMAMTDGSTFTGQSLFGATPGTTNLTMSGANTIWNMTDDSTLTNLTLNGATLKYNSDTSGSSMVPKTLTVTGNYIGNNGTLVLNSVLGDDSSPTDKLVVNGDTSGHTNVAINNLGGQGAQTIQGIEIVQVDGNSVGTFGNSARIVAGAFDYFVRSGSTITGADAKNWYLVSDITPPDVDPTPDPTPDIIPIYRPEAGSYMANMAAASKLFNLRLEDREGRAENSSMWLRQQGNRTKFRDSSGQIKTATNTYVIQGGGEVAQTQFSNTDRLGLGLMLGYGKSDSESGNSHSGYNSKGKVDGYSGGVYATWYQDANTLNGLYVDSWVQYSMLNGEVDGDRLSGESYDMNGFSVSVESGYRMPVYQGENGNVFVTPQAQITWNGIKADDHTEANGTRVTSEGNNNVQTRLGVKLSRDGVNDIDKGSDKLFTVYTEVNWLHNTEQAGATMDGVSIKQSGNTNVGELKVGAEGRLNQHLNLWSNVAQKMGDNGYSDTAVTLGFKYKF
;
A
#
# COMPACT_ATOMS: atom_id res chain seq x y z
N MET A 1 56.22 -31.21 23.20
CA MET A 1 57.16 -32.32 22.81
C MET A 1 56.35 -33.24 21.90
N ASP A 2 56.53 -33.39 20.63
CA ASP A 2 57.48 -32.82 19.68
C ASP A 2 56.77 -32.70 18.28
N ASN A 3 57.06 -31.61 17.65
CA ASN A 3 56.76 -31.35 16.25
C ASN A 3 57.45 -32.34 15.32
N LYS A 4 56.81 -32.86 14.35
CA LYS A 4 57.44 -33.16 13.06
C LYS A 4 56.60 -32.61 11.92
N LYS A 5 56.97 -31.39 11.53
CA LYS A 5 56.66 -30.89 10.20
C LYS A 5 57.55 -31.66 9.21
N VAL A 6 56.91 -32.38 8.32
CA VAL A 6 57.61 -32.85 7.13
C VAL A 6 57.50 -31.71 6.09
N LEU A 7 58.62 -31.03 5.90
CA LEU A 7 58.83 -30.05 4.85
C LEU A 7 59.06 -30.79 3.54
N ALA A 8 58.11 -30.84 2.65
CA ALA A 8 58.35 -31.29 1.26
C ALA A 8 59.04 -30.14 0.54
N ILE A 9 60.30 -30.30 0.26
CA ILE A 9 61.07 -29.36 -0.57
C ILE A 9 60.68 -29.62 -2.02
N SER A 10 59.80 -28.78 -2.58
CA SER A 10 59.58 -28.70 -4.02
C SER A 10 60.76 -28.02 -4.67
N ALA A 11 61.53 -28.74 -5.44
CA ALA A 11 62.54 -28.18 -6.29
C ALA A 11 61.85 -27.43 -7.48
N CYS A 12 61.78 -26.11 -7.30
CA CYS A 12 61.33 -25.25 -8.37
C CYS A 12 62.42 -25.12 -9.43
N LEU A 13 62.26 -25.80 -10.55
CA LEU A 13 63.10 -25.58 -11.73
C LEU A 13 62.44 -24.48 -12.60
N MET A 14 62.90 -23.22 -12.46
CA MET A 14 62.58 -22.19 -13.45
C MET A 14 63.39 -22.40 -14.70
N LEU A 15 62.72 -22.81 -15.75
CA LEU A 15 63.25 -22.76 -17.11
C LEU A 15 62.59 -21.61 -17.86
N THR A 16 63.34 -20.50 -18.00
CA THR A 16 63.03 -19.44 -18.96
C THR A 16 63.61 -19.86 -20.31
N GLY A 17 62.79 -20.35 -21.20
CA GLY A 17 63.18 -20.69 -22.58
C GLY A 17 62.05 -20.45 -23.52
N THR A 18 62.24 -19.59 -24.51
CA THR A 18 61.35 -19.41 -25.66
C THR A 18 61.41 -20.66 -26.54
N VAL A 19 60.29 -21.42 -26.59
CA VAL A 19 60.21 -22.64 -27.43
C VAL A 19 59.23 -22.44 -28.57
N SER A 20 59.64 -22.70 -29.77
CA SER A 20 58.84 -22.72 -30.98
C SER A 20 57.75 -23.80 -30.92
N ALA A 21 56.52 -23.42 -31.24
CA ALA A 21 55.39 -24.35 -31.29
C ALA A 21 55.61 -25.48 -32.30
N VAL A 22 55.53 -26.71 -31.82
CA VAL A 22 55.37 -27.90 -32.64
C VAL A 22 53.99 -28.47 -32.39
N PRO A 23 53.11 -28.75 -33.38
CA PRO A 23 51.83 -29.38 -33.13
C PRO A 23 52.07 -30.83 -32.68
N ALA A 24 51.77 -31.13 -31.44
CA ALA A 24 51.84 -32.51 -30.95
C ALA A 24 50.52 -33.24 -31.25
N THR A 25 50.55 -34.11 -32.24
CA THR A 25 49.59 -35.22 -32.37
C THR A 25 50.16 -36.39 -31.58
N SER A 26 49.93 -36.39 -30.24
CA SER A 26 50.34 -37.55 -29.41
C SER A 26 49.36 -37.80 -28.31
N THR A 27 49.14 -39.05 -28.01
CA THR A 27 48.43 -39.53 -26.81
C THR A 27 49.30 -39.26 -25.61
N VAL A 28 49.03 -38.23 -24.84
CA VAL A 28 49.73 -37.96 -23.57
C VAL A 28 49.08 -38.90 -22.53
N GLU A 29 49.65 -40.10 -22.36
CA GLU A 29 49.33 -40.99 -21.25
C GLU A 29 50.31 -40.76 -20.09
N ASP A 30 51.38 -40.00 -20.28
CA ASP A 30 52.42 -39.72 -19.29
C ASP A 30 52.56 -38.21 -19.02
N PRO A 31 52.37 -37.75 -17.74
CA PRO A 31 52.53 -36.35 -17.39
C PRO A 31 53.93 -35.76 -17.62
N SER A 32 54.95 -36.62 -17.78
CA SER A 32 56.31 -36.19 -18.09
C SER A 32 56.47 -35.57 -19.46
N GLU A 33 55.56 -35.79 -20.42
CA GLU A 33 55.64 -35.21 -21.72
C GLU A 33 55.16 -33.75 -21.81
N LEU A 34 54.37 -33.25 -20.87
CA LEU A 34 53.96 -31.83 -20.78
C LEU A 34 55.07 -30.87 -20.35
N THR A 35 56.10 -31.35 -19.73
CA THR A 35 57.23 -30.53 -19.28
C THR A 35 58.09 -29.97 -20.41
N ALA A 36 57.89 -30.41 -21.65
CA ALA A 36 58.68 -30.01 -22.80
C ALA A 36 57.93 -29.14 -23.85
N SER A 37 56.61 -28.95 -23.71
CA SER A 37 55.81 -28.25 -24.72
C SER A 37 55.15 -27.00 -24.14
N SER A 38 54.73 -26.13 -24.98
CA SER A 38 54.17 -24.82 -24.81
C SER A 38 52.84 -24.70 -24.01
N GLY A 39 52.43 -25.69 -23.22
CA GLY A 39 51.16 -25.69 -22.50
C GLY A 39 49.92 -25.84 -23.39
N ILE A 40 50.07 -26.16 -24.66
CA ILE A 40 49.03 -26.35 -25.63
C ILE A 40 48.86 -27.84 -25.97
N VAL A 41 47.68 -28.39 -25.70
CA VAL A 41 47.36 -29.82 -25.95
C VAL A 41 46.15 -29.92 -26.91
N ASN A 42 46.34 -30.54 -28.07
CA ASN A 42 45.26 -30.80 -29.05
C ASN A 42 45.05 -32.31 -29.19
N ILE A 43 43.83 -32.79 -29.04
CA ILE A 43 43.51 -34.21 -28.97
C ILE A 43 42.29 -34.48 -29.84
N VAL A 44 42.31 -35.68 -30.53
CA VAL A 44 41.14 -36.15 -31.29
C VAL A 44 40.74 -37.53 -30.80
N ASP A 45 39.47 -37.67 -30.36
CA ASP A 45 38.84 -38.96 -29.97
C ASP A 45 39.57 -39.75 -28.85
N ARG A 46 40.33 -39.06 -27.95
CA ARG A 46 41.13 -39.68 -26.87
C ARG A 46 41.09 -38.91 -25.58
N PHE A 47 41.69 -39.50 -24.55
CA PHE A 47 41.93 -38.82 -23.25
C PHE A 47 42.88 -37.64 -23.44
N GLY A 48 42.67 -36.59 -22.63
CA GLY A 48 43.57 -35.43 -22.59
C GLY A 48 44.73 -35.61 -21.60
N ILE A 49 44.88 -34.65 -20.71
CA ILE A 49 45.87 -34.63 -19.64
C ILE A 49 45.43 -35.57 -18.52
N ALA A 50 46.24 -36.44 -18.05
CA ALA A 50 45.94 -37.36 -16.96
C ALA A 50 47.03 -37.38 -15.90
N ALA A 51 46.66 -37.36 -14.62
CA ALA A 51 47.46 -37.71 -13.48
C ALA A 51 46.90 -39.00 -12.88
N THR A 52 47.67 -40.07 -12.82
CA THR A 52 47.22 -41.40 -12.43
C THR A 52 48.12 -42.05 -11.41
N ASP A 53 47.52 -42.81 -10.50
CA ASP A 53 48.23 -43.72 -9.56
C ASP A 53 49.46 -43.14 -8.89
N ARG A 54 49.31 -41.96 -8.20
CA ARG A 54 50.33 -41.20 -7.42
C ARG A 54 51.41 -40.52 -8.24
N ASN A 55 51.24 -40.40 -9.53
CA ASN A 55 52.07 -39.50 -10.29
C ASN A 55 51.45 -38.09 -10.18
N ASP A 56 51.79 -37.36 -9.11
CA ASP A 56 51.30 -36.01 -8.93
C ASP A 56 51.83 -35.10 -10.06
N PHE A 57 50.92 -34.28 -10.60
CA PHE A 57 51.23 -33.39 -11.70
C PHE A 57 51.03 -31.91 -11.29
N ILE A 58 52.12 -31.17 -11.32
CA ILE A 58 52.12 -29.74 -10.99
C ILE A 58 52.65 -28.95 -12.21
N TYR A 59 51.80 -28.08 -12.75
CA TYR A 59 52.17 -27.15 -13.82
C TYR A 59 51.54 -25.78 -13.59
N THR A 60 52.35 -24.81 -13.23
CA THR A 60 51.86 -23.46 -12.83
C THR A 60 51.73 -22.46 -13.96
N GLY A 61 52.12 -22.84 -15.19
CA GLY A 61 51.89 -22.04 -16.41
C GLY A 61 50.49 -22.17 -16.96
N ASP A 62 50.15 -21.35 -17.94
CA ASP A 62 48.85 -21.43 -18.62
C ASP A 62 48.75 -22.75 -19.45
N VAL A 63 47.63 -23.41 -19.33
CA VAL A 63 47.29 -24.68 -19.99
C VAL A 63 46.10 -24.49 -20.92
N ASN A 64 46.27 -24.87 -22.17
CA ASN A 64 45.17 -24.87 -23.14
C ASN A 64 44.94 -26.30 -23.68
N VAL A 65 43.76 -26.88 -23.39
CA VAL A 65 43.39 -28.21 -23.86
C VAL A 65 42.25 -28.08 -24.85
N THR A 66 42.47 -28.52 -26.08
CA THR A 66 41.41 -28.65 -27.10
C THR A 66 41.21 -30.13 -27.41
N GLN A 67 39.99 -30.63 -27.17
CA GLN A 67 39.62 -32.02 -27.47
C GLN A 67 38.47 -32.02 -28.50
N ASN A 68 38.63 -32.74 -29.57
CA ASN A 68 37.59 -32.83 -30.61
C ASN A 68 37.16 -34.30 -30.76
N PHE A 69 35.86 -34.53 -30.77
CA PHE A 69 35.24 -35.84 -31.01
C PHE A 69 34.57 -35.84 -32.38
N SER A 70 35.12 -36.63 -33.28
CA SER A 70 34.65 -36.78 -34.66
C SER A 70 34.03 -38.14 -34.94
N THR A 71 34.24 -39.12 -34.07
CA THR A 71 33.74 -40.48 -34.26
C THR A 71 32.95 -40.96 -33.02
N SER A 72 32.11 -41.95 -33.21
CA SER A 72 31.39 -42.63 -32.14
C SER A 72 32.35 -43.48 -31.31
N GLY A 73 32.15 -43.52 -29.99
CA GLY A 73 32.99 -44.30 -29.07
C GLY A 73 32.21 -44.77 -27.84
N THR A 74 32.91 -45.37 -26.91
CA THR A 74 32.30 -45.85 -25.66
C THR A 74 33.07 -45.32 -24.43
N GLY A 75 32.36 -45.18 -23.34
CA GLY A 75 32.92 -44.75 -22.07
C GLY A 75 33.23 -43.27 -21.99
N ASN A 76 33.62 -42.78 -20.81
CA ASN A 76 33.97 -41.39 -20.56
C ASN A 76 35.44 -41.12 -20.89
N ARG A 77 35.73 -40.12 -21.72
CA ARG A 77 37.10 -39.71 -22.13
C ARG A 77 37.31 -38.24 -21.76
N PRO A 78 37.68 -37.93 -20.50
CA PRO A 78 37.84 -36.55 -20.06
C PRO A 78 39.01 -35.84 -20.72
N ALA A 79 38.88 -34.50 -20.93
CA ALA A 79 40.00 -33.67 -21.38
C ALA A 79 41.04 -33.52 -20.26
N ILE A 80 40.62 -33.55 -19.02
CA ILE A 80 41.47 -33.55 -17.80
C ILE A 80 40.98 -34.70 -16.90
N SER A 81 41.89 -35.63 -16.55
CA SER A 81 41.58 -36.77 -15.68
C SER A 81 42.54 -36.83 -14.49
N VAL A 82 41.98 -36.95 -13.30
CA VAL A 82 42.77 -37.18 -12.08
C VAL A 82 42.29 -38.49 -11.43
N PHE A 83 43.18 -39.47 -11.37
CA PHE A 83 42.88 -40.77 -10.79
C PHE A 83 43.88 -41.14 -9.71
N ASN A 84 43.43 -41.21 -8.46
CA ASN A 84 44.25 -41.48 -7.27
C ASN A 84 45.52 -40.60 -7.16
N SER A 85 45.46 -39.34 -7.56
CA SER A 85 46.63 -38.44 -7.66
C SER A 85 46.26 -37.00 -7.31
N ILE A 86 47.26 -36.12 -7.29
CA ILE A 86 47.11 -34.67 -7.12
C ILE A 86 47.50 -34.00 -8.45
N MET A 87 46.65 -33.06 -8.90
CA MET A 87 46.97 -32.22 -10.07
C MET A 87 46.81 -30.73 -9.68
N THR A 88 47.84 -29.96 -9.98
CA THR A 88 47.77 -28.48 -9.83
C THR A 88 48.14 -27.84 -11.16
N LEU A 89 47.22 -27.04 -11.71
CA LEU A 89 47.39 -26.33 -12.94
C LEU A 89 47.30 -24.81 -12.71
N GLY A 90 48.06 -24.05 -13.50
CA GLY A 90 47.88 -22.63 -13.62
C GLY A 90 46.50 -22.30 -14.29
N LYS A 91 46.36 -21.11 -14.89
CA LYS A 91 45.16 -20.81 -15.66
C LYS A 91 44.95 -21.90 -16.75
N THR A 92 43.77 -22.48 -16.75
CA THR A 92 43.48 -23.66 -17.60
C THR A 92 42.27 -23.37 -18.45
N ASP A 93 42.45 -23.36 -19.77
CA ASP A 93 41.42 -23.22 -20.76
C ASP A 93 41.14 -24.57 -21.44
N VAL A 94 39.99 -25.16 -21.18
CA VAL A 94 39.55 -26.45 -21.76
C VAL A 94 38.45 -26.20 -22.78
N LEU A 95 38.62 -26.70 -23.99
CA LEU A 95 37.62 -26.67 -25.04
C LEU A 95 37.37 -28.09 -25.54
N VAL A 96 36.14 -28.58 -25.39
CA VAL A 96 35.71 -29.91 -25.89
C VAL A 96 34.64 -29.69 -26.95
N ASN A 97 34.84 -30.23 -28.12
CA ASN A 97 33.94 -30.12 -29.27
C ASN A 97 33.44 -31.49 -29.73
N PHE A 98 32.18 -31.59 -30.05
CA PHE A 98 31.56 -32.78 -30.63
C PHE A 98 30.97 -32.45 -32.00
N ASP A 99 31.31 -33.28 -32.99
CA ASP A 99 30.68 -33.22 -34.29
C ASP A 99 29.23 -33.72 -34.24
N SER A 100 28.37 -33.23 -35.12
CA SER A 100 26.94 -33.54 -35.15
C SER A 100 26.58 -35.02 -35.23
N GLY A 101 27.51 -35.86 -35.69
CA GLY A 101 27.36 -37.30 -35.81
C GLY A 101 27.94 -38.12 -34.66
N THR A 102 28.51 -37.49 -33.66
CA THR A 102 29.14 -38.22 -32.55
C THR A 102 28.06 -38.87 -31.67
N THR A 103 28.12 -40.18 -31.53
CA THR A 103 27.15 -40.98 -30.77
C THR A 103 27.85 -42.12 -30.00
N GLY A 104 27.13 -42.79 -29.10
CA GLY A 104 27.57 -44.03 -28.43
C GLY A 104 28.38 -43.83 -27.13
N TYR A 105 28.69 -42.61 -26.75
CA TYR A 105 29.26 -42.36 -25.43
C TYR A 105 28.11 -42.31 -24.41
N ASP A 106 28.31 -42.95 -23.26
CA ASP A 106 27.33 -42.89 -22.15
C ASP A 106 27.27 -41.47 -21.60
N TYR A 107 28.42 -40.89 -21.32
CA TYR A 107 28.60 -39.47 -20.93
C TYR A 107 30.06 -39.05 -21.13
N ILE A 108 30.31 -37.74 -21.24
CA ILE A 108 31.66 -37.17 -21.33
C ILE A 108 31.81 -36.01 -20.36
N SER A 109 32.91 -35.94 -19.65
CA SER A 109 33.27 -34.83 -18.79
C SER A 109 34.48 -34.07 -19.31
N ALA A 110 34.52 -32.75 -19.20
CA ALA A 110 35.73 -32.01 -19.52
C ALA A 110 36.79 -32.26 -18.43
N VAL A 111 36.41 -32.18 -17.17
CA VAL A 111 37.26 -32.46 -16.00
C VAL A 111 36.64 -33.60 -15.21
N ARG A 112 37.45 -34.61 -14.90
CA ARG A 112 37.02 -35.76 -14.08
C ARG A 112 38.03 -36.08 -12.98
N LEU A 113 37.58 -36.12 -11.74
CA LEU A 113 38.28 -36.71 -10.65
C LEU A 113 37.61 -38.02 -10.30
N LYS A 114 38.40 -39.09 -10.20
CA LYS A 114 37.89 -40.41 -9.84
C LYS A 114 38.89 -41.15 -8.94
N ASN A 115 38.38 -41.91 -8.02
CA ASN A 115 39.19 -42.93 -7.34
C ASN A 115 38.82 -44.31 -7.84
N GLY A 116 39.72 -45.23 -7.70
CA GLY A 116 39.54 -46.60 -8.17
C GLY A 116 40.33 -47.63 -7.35
N THR A 117 39.97 -48.91 -7.44
CA THR A 117 40.69 -49.99 -6.83
C THR A 117 41.93 -50.30 -7.63
N SER A 118 43.13 -49.84 -7.18
CA SER A 118 44.40 -50.43 -7.56
C SER A 118 44.90 -51.22 -6.37
N SER A 119 45.31 -52.47 -6.58
CA SER A 119 45.81 -53.36 -5.54
C SER A 119 47.14 -52.91 -4.89
N SER A 120 47.71 -51.82 -5.38
CA SER A 120 48.97 -51.23 -4.95
C SER A 120 48.92 -49.85 -4.35
N VAL A 121 47.73 -49.21 -4.25
CA VAL A 121 47.57 -47.81 -3.85
C VAL A 121 47.01 -47.68 -2.42
N ASP A 122 47.71 -46.87 -1.58
CA ASP A 122 47.23 -46.49 -0.29
C ASP A 122 46.09 -45.46 -0.43
N LEU A 123 44.85 -45.87 -0.23
CA LEU A 123 43.62 -45.13 -0.46
C LEU A 123 43.35 -44.10 0.63
N SER A 124 44.22 -43.93 1.61
CA SER A 124 44.13 -42.88 2.64
C SER A 124 44.58 -41.50 2.14
N GLN A 125 45.09 -41.40 0.93
CA GLN A 125 45.56 -40.13 0.39
C GLN A 125 44.47 -39.32 -0.31
N THR A 126 44.56 -37.97 -0.17
CA THR A 126 43.70 -37.01 -0.80
C THR A 126 43.88 -37.03 -2.33
N VAL A 127 42.81 -37.11 -3.07
CA VAL A 127 42.78 -36.88 -4.52
C VAL A 127 42.33 -35.43 -4.76
N SER A 128 43.09 -34.63 -5.49
CA SER A 128 42.71 -33.25 -5.73
C SER A 128 43.12 -32.76 -7.13
N ALA A 129 42.33 -31.79 -7.61
CA ALA A 129 42.70 -30.96 -8.73
C ALA A 129 42.55 -29.49 -8.38
N GLU A 130 43.50 -28.67 -8.75
CA GLU A 130 43.47 -27.21 -8.57
C GLU A 130 43.66 -26.52 -9.89
N PHE A 131 42.75 -25.57 -10.23
CA PHE A 131 42.72 -24.78 -11.44
C PHE A 131 43.02 -23.33 -11.09
N GLY A 132 43.96 -22.72 -11.81
CA GLY A 132 44.34 -21.31 -11.59
C GLY A 132 43.23 -20.33 -11.89
N ALA A 133 43.37 -19.10 -11.39
CA ALA A 133 42.38 -18.03 -11.55
C ALA A 133 42.14 -17.70 -13.04
N GLY A 134 40.88 -17.45 -13.41
CA GLY A 134 40.47 -17.14 -14.77
C GLY A 134 40.38 -18.33 -15.69
N SER A 135 40.39 -19.55 -15.17
CA SER A 135 40.21 -20.80 -15.96
C SER A 135 38.86 -20.87 -16.64
N THR A 136 38.84 -21.44 -17.86
CA THR A 136 37.60 -21.65 -18.63
C THR A 136 37.46 -23.12 -19.01
N ILE A 137 36.24 -23.66 -18.85
CA ILE A 137 35.88 -25.01 -19.21
C ILE A 137 34.68 -24.91 -20.14
N THR A 138 34.87 -25.15 -21.44
CA THR A 138 33.82 -25.06 -22.45
C THR A 138 33.61 -26.40 -23.16
N MET A 139 32.36 -26.86 -23.19
CA MET A 139 31.95 -28.03 -23.94
C MET A 139 30.87 -27.63 -24.94
N ASN A 140 31.10 -27.93 -26.20
CA ASN A 140 30.17 -27.75 -27.34
C ASN A 140 29.59 -29.10 -27.73
N GLY A 141 28.50 -29.50 -27.06
CA GLY A 141 27.76 -30.73 -27.30
C GLY A 141 26.96 -30.71 -28.62
N ASN A 142 26.20 -31.77 -28.86
CA ASN A 142 25.36 -31.93 -30.04
C ASN A 142 23.89 -32.26 -29.73
N ASN A 143 23.42 -31.92 -28.52
CA ASN A 143 22.09 -32.19 -27.99
C ASN A 143 21.75 -33.68 -27.71
N ASN A 144 22.58 -34.62 -28.09
CA ASN A 144 22.33 -36.05 -27.89
C ASN A 144 23.21 -36.65 -26.78
N LEU A 145 24.20 -35.91 -26.30
CA LEU A 145 25.21 -36.41 -25.36
C LEU A 145 25.03 -35.80 -23.98
N GLU A 146 25.12 -36.65 -22.99
CA GLU A 146 25.25 -36.24 -21.60
C GLU A 146 26.66 -35.67 -21.36
N ILE A 147 26.79 -34.41 -21.00
CA ILE A 147 28.08 -33.73 -20.81
C ILE A 147 28.20 -33.11 -19.46
N TYR A 148 29.42 -33.21 -18.89
CA TYR A 148 29.76 -32.66 -17.58
C TYR A 148 30.94 -31.70 -17.68
N GLY A 149 30.80 -30.48 -17.15
CA GLY A 149 31.93 -29.55 -17.09
C GLY A 149 32.98 -30.05 -16.09
N VAL A 150 32.61 -30.20 -14.83
CA VAL A 150 33.44 -30.77 -13.76
C VAL A 150 32.68 -31.91 -13.04
N LEU A 151 33.25 -33.10 -13.04
CA LEU A 151 32.69 -34.30 -12.39
C LEU A 151 33.67 -34.90 -11.40
N ILE A 152 33.22 -35.03 -10.15
CA ILE A 152 33.97 -35.79 -9.12
C ILE A 152 33.18 -37.03 -8.75
N GLU A 153 33.74 -38.20 -9.06
CA GLU A 153 33.15 -39.49 -8.76
C GLU A 153 33.92 -40.16 -7.64
N ALA A 154 33.46 -39.92 -6.39
CA ALA A 154 33.99 -40.60 -5.23
C ALA A 154 33.31 -41.98 -5.06
N GLY A 155 34.02 -42.93 -4.53
CA GLY A 155 33.47 -44.26 -4.23
C GLY A 155 34.07 -44.84 -2.95
N ALA A 156 33.30 -45.62 -2.25
CA ALA A 156 33.76 -46.35 -1.09
C ALA A 156 34.54 -47.62 -1.56
N TYR A 157 35.60 -47.95 -0.84
CA TYR A 157 36.36 -49.15 -1.10
C TYR A 157 36.38 -50.06 0.11
N SER A 158 36.49 -51.37 -0.14
CA SER A 158 36.82 -52.36 0.84
C SER A 158 38.28 -52.73 0.68
N ALA A 159 39.15 -52.26 1.58
CA ALA A 159 40.54 -52.69 1.71
C ALA A 159 40.73 -53.42 3.01
N ASN A 160 41.19 -54.66 2.97
CA ASN A 160 41.43 -55.55 4.11
C ASN A 160 40.22 -55.65 5.09
N GLY A 161 39.01 -55.66 4.56
CA GLY A 161 37.79 -55.73 5.36
C GLY A 161 37.33 -54.41 6.03
N ASN A 162 38.06 -53.34 5.78
CA ASN A 162 37.67 -52.00 6.19
C ASN A 162 37.22 -51.18 4.99
N GLU A 163 36.09 -50.54 5.12
CA GLU A 163 35.60 -49.62 4.09
C GLU A 163 36.27 -48.26 4.28
N LEU A 164 36.87 -47.74 3.23
CA LEU A 164 37.56 -46.43 3.23
C LEU A 164 36.83 -45.50 2.22
N ILE A 165 36.54 -44.29 2.64
CA ILE A 165 35.98 -43.24 1.81
C ILE A 165 37.03 -42.15 1.64
N PRO A 166 37.73 -42.05 0.48
CA PRO A 166 38.75 -41.04 0.26
C PRO A 166 38.13 -39.65 0.10
N SER A 167 38.88 -38.63 0.57
CA SER A 167 38.52 -37.24 0.30
C SER A 167 39.01 -36.85 -1.08
N MET A 168 38.10 -36.33 -1.90
CA MET A 168 38.39 -35.86 -3.25
C MET A 168 37.95 -34.41 -3.41
N THR A 169 38.83 -33.52 -3.86
CA THR A 169 38.50 -32.09 -3.94
C THR A 169 38.95 -31.47 -5.28
N ALA A 170 38.05 -30.82 -5.98
CA ALA A 170 38.42 -29.86 -7.02
C ALA A 170 38.36 -28.44 -6.45
N TYR A 171 39.45 -27.70 -6.62
CA TYR A 171 39.55 -26.30 -6.32
C TYR A 171 39.42 -25.46 -7.59
N LEU A 172 38.35 -24.68 -7.67
CA LEU A 172 38.09 -23.72 -8.75
C LEU A 172 38.43 -22.33 -8.22
N ASN A 173 39.58 -21.80 -8.66
CA ASN A 173 40.02 -20.49 -8.21
C ASN A 173 39.22 -19.35 -8.83
N GLU A 174 39.59 -18.12 -8.51
CA GLU A 174 38.82 -16.89 -8.82
C GLU A 174 38.50 -16.77 -10.31
N ASN A 175 37.28 -16.31 -10.62
CA ASN A 175 36.78 -16.07 -11.99
C ASN A 175 36.79 -17.32 -12.92
N THR A 176 36.61 -18.51 -12.36
CA THR A 176 36.43 -19.72 -13.17
C THR A 176 35.09 -19.67 -13.88
N THR A 177 35.09 -20.01 -15.19
CA THR A 177 33.87 -20.09 -16.01
C THR A 177 33.70 -21.49 -16.58
N ILE A 178 32.51 -22.07 -16.37
CA ILE A 178 32.11 -23.37 -16.95
C ILE A 178 30.96 -23.10 -17.93
N THR A 179 31.09 -23.53 -19.17
CA THR A 179 30.05 -23.33 -20.20
C THR A 179 29.75 -24.63 -20.94
N LEU A 180 28.53 -25.09 -20.88
CA LEU A 180 28.00 -26.18 -21.67
C LEU A 180 27.04 -25.62 -22.71
N ASN A 181 27.35 -25.84 -24.00
CA ASN A 181 26.51 -25.46 -25.13
C ASN A 181 25.93 -26.72 -25.81
N ASN A 182 24.69 -26.67 -26.26
CA ASN A 182 23.96 -27.78 -26.86
C ASN A 182 24.01 -29.04 -25.96
N ALA A 183 23.83 -28.85 -24.66
CA ALA A 183 23.86 -29.90 -23.66
C ALA A 183 22.68 -30.84 -23.85
N GLY A 184 22.97 -32.14 -23.89
CA GLY A 184 21.94 -33.19 -24.01
C GLY A 184 21.33 -33.52 -22.62
N ASN A 185 20.49 -34.54 -22.63
CA ASN A 185 19.76 -34.97 -21.44
C ASN A 185 20.71 -35.40 -20.29
N TYR A 186 20.39 -35.03 -19.06
CA TYR A 186 21.18 -35.22 -17.84
C TYR A 186 22.50 -34.45 -17.77
N SER A 187 22.76 -33.52 -18.65
CA SER A 187 23.99 -32.71 -18.62
C SER A 187 24.09 -31.82 -17.38
N VAL A 188 25.30 -31.67 -16.83
CA VAL A 188 25.58 -30.96 -15.57
C VAL A 188 26.79 -30.05 -15.70
N GLY A 189 26.66 -28.80 -15.31
CA GLY A 189 27.78 -27.86 -15.26
C GLY A 189 28.90 -28.34 -14.33
N MET A 190 28.58 -28.64 -13.09
CA MET A 190 29.50 -29.26 -12.12
C MET A 190 28.77 -30.19 -11.16
N GLN A 191 29.38 -31.37 -10.89
CA GLN A 191 28.80 -32.39 -10.04
C GLN A 191 29.82 -33.00 -9.07
N THR A 192 29.36 -33.17 -7.83
CA THR A 192 29.95 -34.12 -6.88
C THR A 192 29.03 -35.32 -6.76
N TYR A 193 29.63 -36.53 -6.90
CA TYR A 193 28.93 -37.81 -6.93
C TYR A 193 29.44 -38.72 -5.83
N LEU A 194 28.59 -39.15 -4.91
CA LEU A 194 28.81 -39.97 -3.75
C LEU A 194 29.69 -39.33 -2.62
N SER A 195 29.88 -40.12 -1.56
CA SER A 195 30.51 -39.66 -0.33
C SER A 195 31.99 -39.29 -0.50
N GLY A 196 32.42 -38.20 0.14
CA GLY A 196 33.80 -37.72 0.10
C GLY A 196 34.15 -36.83 -1.12
N ALA A 197 33.23 -36.65 -2.08
CA ALA A 197 33.41 -35.73 -3.20
C ALA A 197 33.24 -34.29 -2.77
N LYS A 198 34.15 -33.39 -3.11
CA LYS A 198 34.05 -31.95 -2.84
C LYS A 198 34.41 -31.09 -4.04
N ILE A 199 33.65 -30.05 -4.33
CA ILE A 199 34.08 -28.91 -5.15
C ILE A 199 34.12 -27.68 -4.25
N GLU A 200 35.24 -26.97 -4.26
CA GLU A 200 35.42 -25.67 -3.63
C GLU A 200 35.61 -24.59 -4.71
N ALA A 201 34.66 -23.66 -4.81
CA ALA A 201 34.72 -22.58 -5.80
C ALA A 201 34.95 -21.24 -5.10
N LYS A 202 35.96 -20.52 -5.55
CA LYS A 202 36.28 -19.18 -5.07
C LYS A 202 35.43 -18.10 -5.75
N ASP A 203 35.76 -16.85 -5.54
CA ASP A 203 34.97 -15.72 -6.01
C ASP A 203 34.89 -15.61 -7.53
N GLY A 204 33.72 -15.23 -8.05
CA GLY A 204 33.51 -15.01 -9.47
C GLY A 204 33.23 -16.28 -10.29
N LEU A 205 32.84 -17.40 -9.67
CA LEU A 205 32.40 -18.58 -10.42
C LEU A 205 31.18 -18.25 -11.30
N VAL A 206 31.27 -18.66 -12.58
CA VAL A 206 30.15 -18.63 -13.52
C VAL A 206 29.92 -20.02 -14.12
N VAL A 207 28.69 -20.53 -14.02
CA VAL A 207 28.27 -21.77 -14.66
C VAL A 207 27.14 -21.46 -15.65
N ASN A 208 27.37 -21.70 -16.92
CA ASN A 208 26.41 -21.55 -18.01
C ASN A 208 26.05 -22.91 -18.58
N VAL A 209 24.76 -23.25 -18.59
CA VAL A 209 24.27 -24.47 -19.23
C VAL A 209 23.18 -24.12 -20.23
N ASN A 210 23.49 -24.30 -21.51
CA ASN A 210 22.58 -24.03 -22.61
C ASN A 210 22.19 -25.33 -23.26
N SER A 211 20.91 -25.62 -23.35
CA SER A 211 20.40 -26.82 -24.06
C SER A 211 19.63 -26.40 -25.32
N GLY A 212 19.62 -27.30 -26.31
CA GLY A 212 18.88 -27.04 -27.52
C GLY A 212 17.41 -27.46 -27.48
N ASN A 213 17.01 -28.50 -26.77
CA ASN A 213 15.64 -29.04 -26.68
C ASN A 213 15.53 -30.09 -25.56
N ASP A 214 14.28 -30.31 -25.10
CA ASP A 214 13.71 -31.44 -24.33
C ASP A 214 14.64 -32.21 -23.37
N SER A 215 15.57 -31.54 -22.74
CA SER A 215 16.60 -32.16 -21.93
C SER A 215 16.47 -31.76 -20.45
N LEU A 216 16.67 -32.76 -19.59
CA LEU A 216 16.90 -32.53 -18.16
C LEU A 216 18.31 -31.95 -18.00
N ILE A 217 18.46 -30.74 -17.55
CA ILE A 217 19.77 -30.11 -17.37
C ILE A 217 19.94 -29.54 -15.95
N TYR A 218 21.17 -29.57 -15.47
CA TYR A 218 21.54 -29.13 -14.14
C TYR A 218 22.76 -28.19 -14.22
N GLY A 219 22.69 -27.07 -13.47
CA GLY A 219 23.84 -26.19 -13.35
C GLY A 219 24.87 -26.77 -12.37
N VAL A 220 24.43 -27.02 -11.17
CA VAL A 220 25.25 -27.52 -10.04
C VAL A 220 24.50 -28.65 -9.36
N TRP A 221 25.17 -29.78 -9.17
CA TRP A 221 24.54 -30.96 -8.55
C TRP A 221 25.47 -31.63 -7.52
N ALA A 222 25.05 -31.64 -6.26
CA ALA A 222 25.65 -32.48 -5.23
C ALA A 222 24.80 -33.75 -5.02
N GLN A 223 25.36 -34.91 -5.32
CA GLN A 223 24.73 -36.20 -5.13
C GLN A 223 25.36 -36.93 -3.94
N GLY A 224 24.59 -37.07 -2.88
CA GLY A 224 25.00 -37.82 -1.69
C GLY A 224 24.91 -39.33 -1.87
N SER A 225 25.40 -40.08 -0.89
CA SER A 225 25.28 -41.53 -0.80
C SER A 225 24.30 -41.95 0.30
N THR A 226 23.39 -42.82 -0.03
CA THR A 226 22.47 -43.41 0.96
C THR A 226 23.15 -44.46 1.84
N SER A 227 24.30 -45.01 1.38
CA SER A 227 25.06 -45.98 2.15
C SER A 227 25.94 -45.33 3.21
N HIS A 228 26.47 -44.13 2.93
CA HIS A 228 27.41 -43.40 3.80
C HIS A 228 26.98 -41.92 3.88
N PRO A 229 25.83 -41.62 4.43
CA PRO A 229 25.35 -40.26 4.53
C PRO A 229 26.13 -39.37 5.52
N GLU A 230 26.91 -39.98 6.38
CA GLU A 230 27.78 -39.33 7.36
C GLU A 230 29.02 -38.67 6.73
N VAL A 231 29.42 -39.09 5.53
CA VAL A 231 30.53 -38.52 4.77
C VAL A 231 29.93 -37.73 3.59
N ALA A 232 29.91 -36.42 3.74
CA ALA A 232 29.19 -35.56 2.82
C ALA A 232 29.82 -35.48 1.41
N SER A 233 28.94 -35.36 0.41
CA SER A 233 29.25 -34.89 -0.95
C SER A 233 28.96 -33.36 -0.98
N VAL A 234 29.99 -32.54 -1.17
CA VAL A 234 29.92 -31.11 -0.87
C VAL A 234 30.25 -30.24 -2.09
N ILE A 235 29.43 -29.20 -2.32
CA ILE A 235 29.81 -28.08 -3.18
C ILE A 235 29.79 -26.82 -2.33
N GLU A 236 30.94 -26.13 -2.26
CA GLU A 236 31.12 -24.97 -1.40
C GLU A 236 31.47 -23.74 -2.23
N PHE A 237 30.59 -22.73 -2.22
CA PHE A 237 30.87 -21.41 -2.78
C PHE A 237 31.51 -20.52 -1.72
N LYS A 238 32.83 -20.35 -1.81
CA LYS A 238 33.60 -19.45 -0.93
C LYS A 238 33.45 -17.99 -1.31
N GLY A 239 33.10 -17.71 -2.55
CA GLY A 239 32.86 -16.40 -3.09
C GLY A 239 31.53 -16.30 -3.84
N ALA A 240 31.36 -15.22 -4.59
CA ALA A 240 30.15 -15.04 -5.40
C ALA A 240 30.09 -16.05 -6.55
N ALA A 241 28.89 -16.63 -6.76
CA ALA A 241 28.63 -17.60 -7.81
C ALA A 241 27.41 -17.20 -8.62
N THR A 242 27.48 -17.40 -9.95
CA THR A 242 26.37 -17.19 -10.88
C THR A 242 26.12 -18.44 -11.71
N ILE A 243 24.91 -18.95 -11.69
CA ILE A 243 24.46 -20.12 -12.43
C ILE A 243 23.40 -19.66 -13.43
N ASN A 244 23.66 -19.83 -14.71
CA ASN A 244 22.77 -19.46 -15.81
C ASN A 244 22.32 -20.72 -16.54
N MET A 245 21.02 -20.94 -16.57
CA MET A 245 20.38 -22.05 -17.28
C MET A 245 19.52 -21.48 -18.39
N VAL A 246 19.66 -22.00 -19.60
CA VAL A 246 18.93 -21.51 -20.77
C VAL A 246 18.37 -22.66 -21.58
N ASN A 247 17.08 -22.58 -21.96
CA ASN A 247 16.38 -23.46 -22.90
C ASN A 247 16.42 -24.95 -22.55
N GLY A 248 16.37 -25.31 -21.27
CA GLY A 248 16.12 -26.71 -20.88
C GLY A 248 14.73 -27.18 -21.32
N GLY A 249 14.58 -28.47 -21.53
CA GLY A 249 13.32 -29.11 -21.86
C GLY A 249 12.42 -29.39 -20.64
N ASP A 250 12.08 -30.65 -20.40
CA ASP A 250 11.09 -31.08 -19.41
C ASP A 250 11.35 -30.56 -18.00
N THR A 251 12.60 -30.54 -17.55
CA THR A 251 12.98 -30.03 -16.22
C THR A 251 14.37 -29.40 -16.23
N THR A 252 14.50 -28.23 -15.73
CA THR A 252 15.77 -27.49 -15.62
C THR A 252 16.01 -27.09 -14.18
N THR A 253 17.16 -27.46 -13.62
CA THR A 253 17.49 -27.15 -12.22
C THR A 253 18.82 -26.40 -12.12
N GLY A 254 18.82 -25.21 -11.56
CA GLY A 254 20.04 -24.42 -11.36
C GLY A 254 20.98 -25.07 -10.35
N ILE A 255 20.49 -25.34 -9.14
CA ILE A 255 21.26 -25.94 -8.02
C ILE A 255 20.46 -27.12 -7.45
N LEU A 256 21.07 -28.30 -7.38
CA LEU A 256 20.46 -29.52 -6.83
C LEU A 256 21.35 -30.17 -5.78
N ALA A 257 20.84 -30.29 -4.56
CA ALA A 257 21.37 -31.22 -3.57
C ALA A 257 20.43 -32.43 -3.46
N ASN A 258 20.92 -33.61 -3.82
CA ASN A 258 20.09 -34.81 -3.90
C ASN A 258 20.68 -35.96 -3.10
N SER A 259 19.83 -36.68 -2.38
CA SER A 259 20.13 -37.76 -1.44
C SER A 259 20.79 -37.30 -0.13
N ALA A 260 20.59 -38.10 0.89
CA ALA A 260 21.21 -37.89 2.19
C ALA A 260 22.75 -37.77 2.07
N GLY A 261 23.36 -36.89 2.84
CA GLY A 261 24.79 -36.62 2.77
C GLY A 261 25.20 -35.69 1.62
N SER A 262 24.28 -35.14 0.79
CA SER A 262 24.61 -34.04 -0.13
C SER A 262 24.45 -32.68 0.53
N LEU A 263 25.42 -31.79 0.31
CA LEU A 263 25.44 -30.46 0.91
C LEU A 263 25.97 -29.42 -0.09
N ILE A 264 25.21 -28.36 -0.29
CA ILE A 264 25.67 -27.19 -1.05
C ILE A 264 25.63 -25.97 -0.14
N THR A 265 26.77 -25.30 0.02
CA THR A 265 26.88 -24.12 0.90
C THR A 265 27.41 -22.90 0.16
N GLY A 266 27.04 -21.70 0.68
CA GLY A 266 27.55 -20.44 0.15
C GLY A 266 27.44 -19.32 1.20
N SER A 267 28.56 -18.63 1.46
CA SER A 267 28.62 -17.51 2.41
C SER A 267 28.60 -16.15 1.73
N GLN A 268 28.67 -16.11 0.42
CA GLN A 268 28.62 -14.90 -0.40
C GLN A 268 27.41 -14.95 -1.35
N ARG A 269 27.30 -13.97 -2.22
CA ARG A 269 26.15 -13.89 -3.13
C ARG A 269 26.07 -15.07 -4.10
N VAL A 270 24.97 -15.79 -4.08
CA VAL A 270 24.63 -16.83 -5.04
C VAL A 270 23.50 -16.33 -5.92
N ARG A 271 23.70 -16.36 -7.24
CA ARG A 271 22.69 -15.99 -8.23
C ARG A 271 22.35 -17.17 -9.15
N VAL A 272 21.07 -17.44 -9.31
CA VAL A 272 20.57 -18.44 -10.26
C VAL A 272 19.59 -17.76 -11.22
N ASN A 273 19.90 -17.81 -12.50
CA ASN A 273 19.01 -17.42 -13.59
C ASN A 273 18.61 -18.68 -14.35
N ASN A 274 17.32 -18.98 -14.40
CA ASN A 274 16.83 -20.16 -15.10
C ASN A 274 15.71 -19.75 -16.06
N THR A 275 15.95 -19.85 -17.34
CA THR A 275 15.08 -19.33 -18.38
C THR A 275 14.77 -20.38 -19.43
N THR A 276 13.50 -20.40 -19.90
CA THR A 276 13.10 -21.23 -21.04
C THR A 276 12.07 -20.53 -21.91
N THR A 277 12.09 -20.84 -23.20
CA THR A 277 11.03 -20.46 -24.14
C THR A 277 10.09 -21.63 -24.44
N ALA A 278 10.42 -22.84 -23.96
CA ALA A 278 9.62 -24.04 -24.16
C ALA A 278 8.40 -24.04 -23.22
N SER A 279 7.23 -24.39 -23.76
CA SER A 279 6.01 -24.57 -22.97
C SER A 279 6.01 -25.90 -22.23
N GLY A 280 5.49 -25.92 -21.00
CA GLY A 280 5.37 -27.15 -20.21
C GLY A 280 6.64 -27.57 -19.46
N THR A 281 7.69 -26.73 -19.47
CA THR A 281 8.95 -26.97 -18.77
C THR A 281 8.82 -26.55 -17.30
N SER A 282 9.23 -27.42 -16.36
CA SER A 282 9.34 -27.08 -14.94
C SER A 282 10.73 -26.52 -14.64
N LEU A 283 10.80 -25.27 -14.20
CA LEU A 283 12.03 -24.60 -13.81
C LEU A 283 12.23 -24.65 -12.31
N TYR A 284 13.40 -25.13 -11.87
CA TYR A 284 13.82 -25.05 -10.48
C TYR A 284 15.09 -24.20 -10.34
N GLY A 285 15.04 -23.22 -9.46
CA GLY A 285 16.23 -22.41 -9.16
C GLY A 285 17.17 -23.18 -8.22
N ILE A 286 16.74 -23.43 -7.00
CA ILE A 286 17.43 -24.16 -5.94
C ILE A 286 16.53 -25.30 -5.49
N ARG A 287 17.08 -26.53 -5.48
CA ARG A 287 16.35 -27.72 -5.06
C ARG A 287 17.17 -28.56 -4.08
N ALA A 288 16.58 -28.90 -2.97
CA ALA A 288 17.05 -29.94 -2.07
C ALA A 288 16.05 -31.10 -2.07
N ALA A 289 16.53 -32.32 -2.34
CA ALA A 289 15.66 -33.46 -2.48
C ALA A 289 16.24 -34.72 -1.80
N SER A 290 15.35 -35.65 -1.39
CA SER A 290 15.73 -36.97 -0.87
C SER A 290 16.73 -36.92 0.30
N GLY A 291 16.59 -35.96 1.21
CA GLY A 291 17.48 -35.75 2.35
C GLY A 291 18.71 -34.89 2.05
N GLY A 292 18.84 -34.32 0.86
CA GLY A 292 19.93 -33.37 0.54
C GLY A 292 19.72 -32.00 1.22
N ALA A 293 20.79 -31.23 1.34
CA ALA A 293 20.78 -29.93 2.02
C ALA A 293 21.42 -28.81 1.20
N VAL A 294 20.78 -27.63 1.23
CA VAL A 294 21.36 -26.38 0.73
C VAL A 294 21.33 -25.36 1.86
N ASP A 295 22.47 -24.73 2.13
CA ASP A 295 22.62 -23.71 3.17
C ASP A 295 23.37 -22.48 2.65
N PHE A 296 22.65 -21.40 2.39
CA PHE A 296 23.19 -20.12 1.93
C PHE A 296 23.06 -19.07 3.02
N SER A 297 24.17 -18.74 3.65
CA SER A 297 24.26 -17.64 4.62
C SER A 297 24.49 -16.26 3.97
N GLY A 298 24.85 -16.22 2.69
CA GLY A 298 24.95 -14.99 1.88
C GLY A 298 23.68 -14.68 1.09
N PRO A 299 23.59 -13.44 0.53
CA PRO A 299 22.42 -13.02 -0.25
C PRO A 299 22.18 -13.90 -1.48
N THR A 300 20.97 -14.40 -1.60
CA THR A 300 20.57 -15.30 -2.70
C THR A 300 19.67 -14.56 -3.70
N THR A 301 19.93 -14.75 -5.00
CA THR A 301 19.04 -14.26 -6.07
C THR A 301 18.61 -15.42 -6.93
N VAL A 302 17.30 -15.61 -7.11
CA VAL A 302 16.75 -16.60 -8.05
C VAL A 302 15.75 -15.93 -8.98
N ILE A 303 15.99 -16.06 -10.27
CA ILE A 303 15.11 -15.52 -11.31
C ILE A 303 14.72 -16.68 -12.23
N LEU A 304 13.42 -16.96 -12.28
CA LEU A 304 12.84 -17.89 -13.25
C LEU A 304 12.12 -17.07 -14.32
N ALA A 305 12.31 -17.42 -15.59
CA ALA A 305 11.59 -16.78 -16.68
C ALA A 305 11.10 -17.81 -17.69
N GLY A 306 9.82 -17.85 -18.00
CA GLY A 306 9.14 -18.94 -18.70
C GLY A 306 8.82 -20.08 -17.73
N GLY A 307 8.55 -21.26 -18.29
CA GLY A 307 8.21 -22.42 -17.49
C GLY A 307 6.70 -22.52 -17.17
N ASP A 308 6.35 -23.59 -16.49
CA ASP A 308 4.99 -23.94 -16.14
C ASP A 308 4.62 -23.49 -14.70
N SER A 309 3.37 -23.76 -14.31
CA SER A 309 2.87 -23.46 -12.95
C SER A 309 3.48 -24.38 -11.86
N TYR A 310 4.21 -25.42 -12.23
CA TYR A 310 4.95 -26.28 -11.28
C TYR A 310 6.34 -25.75 -10.98
N SER A 311 6.81 -24.78 -11.73
CA SER A 311 8.11 -24.12 -11.53
C SER A 311 8.23 -23.55 -10.11
N ALA A 312 9.42 -23.73 -9.52
CA ALA A 312 9.68 -23.24 -8.15
C ALA A 312 11.10 -22.65 -8.05
N ALA A 313 11.18 -21.42 -7.55
CA ALA A 313 12.48 -20.79 -7.35
C ALA A 313 13.30 -21.50 -6.28
N VAL A 314 12.66 -21.91 -5.18
CA VAL A 314 13.28 -22.69 -4.11
C VAL A 314 12.38 -23.85 -3.72
N LEU A 315 12.90 -25.07 -3.82
CA LEU A 315 12.16 -26.32 -3.52
C LEU A 315 12.90 -27.17 -2.49
N ALA A 316 12.21 -27.53 -1.42
CA ALA A 316 12.58 -28.61 -0.53
C ALA A 316 11.60 -29.77 -0.70
N SER A 317 12.07 -30.98 -1.07
CA SER A 317 11.22 -32.13 -1.36
C SER A 317 11.77 -33.44 -0.80
N SER A 318 10.86 -34.36 -0.46
CA SER A 318 11.25 -35.74 -0.02
C SER A 318 12.32 -35.74 1.08
N GLY A 319 12.14 -34.96 2.13
CA GLY A 319 13.09 -34.84 3.25
C GLY A 319 14.26 -33.89 3.01
N GLY A 320 14.32 -33.20 1.89
CA GLY A 320 15.36 -32.19 1.62
C GLY A 320 15.21 -30.93 2.47
N THR A 321 16.33 -30.24 2.74
CA THR A 321 16.36 -29.02 3.56
C THR A 321 17.01 -27.86 2.80
N VAL A 322 16.38 -26.67 2.87
CA VAL A 322 16.96 -25.43 2.33
C VAL A 322 16.97 -24.37 3.42
N VAL A 323 18.11 -23.75 3.65
CA VAL A 323 18.27 -22.61 4.55
C VAL A 323 18.80 -21.41 3.75
N LEU A 324 18.12 -20.27 3.86
CA LEU A 324 18.50 -19.01 3.22
C LEU A 324 18.58 -17.89 4.25
N THR A 325 19.55 -17.00 4.08
CA THR A 325 19.67 -15.77 4.88
C THR A 325 19.60 -14.56 3.94
N GLY A 326 18.37 -14.14 3.64
CA GLY A 326 18.04 -13.07 2.67
C GLY A 326 17.99 -13.57 1.23
N ALA A 327 16.94 -13.15 0.52
CA ALA A 327 16.79 -13.51 -0.89
C ALA A 327 16.00 -12.48 -1.72
N THR A 328 16.37 -12.41 -3.00
CA THR A 328 15.55 -11.78 -4.04
C THR A 328 15.07 -12.88 -4.98
N ILE A 329 13.77 -13.08 -5.00
CA ILE A 329 13.11 -14.15 -5.77
C ILE A 329 12.14 -13.54 -6.77
N ASP A 330 12.29 -13.92 -8.03
CA ASP A 330 11.26 -13.73 -9.06
C ASP A 330 10.91 -15.10 -9.66
N ALA A 331 9.76 -15.61 -9.28
CA ALA A 331 9.25 -16.88 -9.77
C ALA A 331 8.33 -16.64 -10.98
N ASN A 332 8.92 -16.44 -12.14
CA ASN A 332 8.22 -16.27 -13.42
C ASN A 332 7.20 -15.11 -13.37
N SER A 333 7.66 -13.94 -12.94
CA SER A 333 6.82 -12.74 -12.77
C SER A 333 5.55 -12.98 -11.94
N GLY A 334 5.64 -13.87 -10.93
CA GLY A 334 4.53 -14.21 -10.02
C GLY A 334 3.68 -15.41 -10.43
N ASN A 335 3.88 -15.98 -11.64
CA ASN A 335 3.13 -17.17 -12.08
C ASN A 335 3.67 -18.50 -11.52
N GLY A 336 4.90 -18.50 -10.98
CA GLY A 336 5.55 -19.65 -10.37
C GLY A 336 5.48 -19.63 -8.84
N ARG A 337 6.09 -20.66 -8.23
CA ARG A 337 6.24 -20.78 -6.78
C ARG A 337 7.58 -20.17 -6.36
N ALA A 338 7.54 -19.20 -5.46
CA ALA A 338 8.77 -18.63 -4.88
C ALA A 338 9.41 -19.65 -3.92
N PHE A 339 8.61 -20.21 -3.01
CA PHE A 339 9.03 -21.19 -2.04
C PHE A 339 8.08 -22.38 -2.05
N TYR A 340 8.63 -23.59 -2.13
CA TYR A 340 7.84 -24.81 -2.11
C TYR A 340 8.48 -25.85 -1.19
N ALA A 341 7.72 -26.35 -0.22
CA ALA A 341 8.10 -27.49 0.59
C ALA A 341 7.11 -28.64 0.42
N SER A 342 7.58 -29.83 0.04
CA SER A 342 6.71 -30.98 -0.24
C SER A 342 7.27 -32.26 0.33
N GLY A 343 6.44 -32.98 1.06
CA GLY A 343 6.78 -34.29 1.66
C GLY A 343 7.24 -34.16 3.11
N GLN A 344 7.11 -35.27 3.84
CA GLN A 344 7.54 -35.39 5.23
C GLN A 344 9.02 -35.03 5.37
N ASN A 345 9.38 -34.35 6.44
CA ASN A 345 10.73 -33.90 6.78
C ASN A 345 11.37 -32.92 5.77
N SER A 346 10.61 -32.46 4.76
CA SER A 346 11.06 -31.39 3.86
C SER A 346 10.93 -30.05 4.57
N VAL A 347 12.02 -29.27 4.70
CA VAL A 347 12.04 -28.02 5.44
C VAL A 347 12.69 -26.91 4.62
N LEU A 348 12.01 -25.79 4.50
CA LEU A 348 12.56 -24.56 3.96
C LEU A 348 12.58 -23.50 5.08
N THR A 349 13.77 -22.99 5.39
CA THR A 349 13.95 -21.97 6.42
C THR A 349 14.51 -20.70 5.80
N GLY A 350 13.80 -19.61 5.92
CA GLY A 350 14.29 -18.26 5.70
C GLY A 350 14.65 -17.63 7.05
N ASN A 351 15.95 -17.51 7.32
CA ASN A 351 16.45 -16.85 8.52
C ASN A 351 16.07 -15.37 8.53
N ALA A 352 16.10 -14.74 9.70
CA ALA A 352 15.78 -13.32 9.85
C ALA A 352 16.68 -12.44 8.97
N ALA A 353 16.14 -11.97 7.85
CA ALA A 353 16.82 -11.15 6.85
C ALA A 353 15.80 -10.42 5.94
N GLN A 354 16.31 -9.58 5.05
CA GLN A 354 15.50 -8.94 4.03
C GLN A 354 15.21 -9.91 2.86
N TYR A 355 13.95 -9.98 2.47
CA TYR A 355 13.46 -10.79 1.36
C TYR A 355 12.62 -9.93 0.41
N ASN A 356 12.92 -10.05 -0.90
CA ASN A 356 12.10 -9.47 -1.97
C ASN A 356 11.57 -10.62 -2.82
N VAL A 357 10.27 -10.91 -2.67
CA VAL A 357 9.67 -12.14 -3.21
C VAL A 357 8.51 -11.80 -4.12
N ILE A 358 8.58 -12.31 -5.35
CA ILE A 358 7.49 -12.32 -6.33
C ILE A 358 7.21 -13.78 -6.69
N GLY A 359 5.99 -14.26 -6.39
CA GLY A 359 5.56 -15.64 -6.58
C GLY A 359 4.94 -16.25 -5.33
N ASN A 360 4.34 -17.42 -5.46
CA ASN A 360 3.55 -18.03 -4.40
C ASN A 360 4.40 -18.84 -3.43
N ILE A 361 3.96 -18.91 -2.17
CA ILE A 361 4.47 -19.85 -1.17
C ILE A 361 3.53 -21.06 -1.14
N LEU A 362 4.08 -22.28 -1.22
CA LEU A 362 3.31 -23.50 -1.20
C LEU A 362 3.90 -24.53 -0.24
N SER A 363 3.12 -25.03 0.70
CA SER A 363 3.49 -26.18 1.52
C SER A 363 2.51 -27.34 1.31
N SER A 364 3.03 -28.57 1.14
CA SER A 364 2.22 -29.73 0.87
C SER A 364 2.78 -31.02 1.50
N SER A 365 1.91 -32.00 1.70
CA SER A 365 2.29 -33.37 2.10
C SER A 365 3.19 -33.43 3.35
N GLY A 366 2.96 -32.52 4.31
CA GLY A 366 3.75 -32.41 5.54
C GLY A 366 5.06 -31.63 5.41
N GLY A 367 5.34 -31.00 4.27
CA GLY A 367 6.48 -30.07 4.12
C GLY A 367 6.30 -28.80 4.96
N VAL A 368 7.40 -28.24 5.44
CA VAL A 368 7.42 -27.10 6.37
C VAL A 368 8.16 -25.93 5.77
N ILE A 369 7.55 -24.74 5.83
CA ILE A 369 8.17 -23.47 5.48
C ILE A 369 8.16 -22.56 6.69
N ASN A 370 9.33 -22.11 7.12
CA ASN A 370 9.51 -21.12 8.18
C ASN A 370 10.22 -19.91 7.60
N MET A 371 9.53 -18.75 7.53
CA MET A 371 10.09 -17.53 6.98
C MET A 371 10.07 -16.41 8.00
N ALA A 372 11.22 -15.76 8.19
CA ALA A 372 11.39 -14.59 9.04
C ALA A 372 11.87 -13.39 8.20
N MET A 373 10.93 -12.56 7.75
CA MET A 373 11.19 -11.38 6.94
C MET A 373 11.42 -10.16 7.84
N THR A 374 12.53 -9.43 7.61
CA THR A 374 12.87 -8.21 8.37
C THR A 374 12.54 -6.94 7.59
N ASP A 375 12.76 -5.79 8.23
CA ASP A 375 12.40 -4.48 7.69
C ASP A 375 12.89 -4.25 6.26
N GLY A 376 12.02 -3.70 5.43
CA GLY A 376 12.25 -3.49 3.99
C GLY A 376 11.99 -4.72 3.12
N SER A 377 11.47 -5.81 3.67
CA SER A 377 11.07 -6.99 2.89
C SER A 377 9.77 -6.75 2.14
N THR A 378 9.66 -7.35 0.95
CA THR A 378 8.41 -7.37 0.16
C THR A 378 8.06 -8.80 -0.24
N PHE A 379 6.80 -9.16 -0.08
CA PHE A 379 6.24 -10.39 -0.62
C PHE A 379 5.03 -10.06 -1.48
N THR A 380 5.05 -10.45 -2.75
CA THR A 380 3.93 -10.31 -3.67
C THR A 380 3.54 -11.68 -4.19
N GLY A 381 2.37 -12.16 -3.77
CA GLY A 381 1.88 -13.50 -4.09
C GLY A 381 0.91 -14.03 -3.06
N GLN A 382 0.53 -15.29 -3.25
CA GLN A 382 -0.33 -16.06 -2.35
C GLN A 382 0.49 -16.98 -1.43
N SER A 383 -0.08 -17.32 -0.29
CA SER A 383 0.32 -18.49 0.49
C SER A 383 -0.72 -19.60 0.33
N LEU A 384 -0.29 -20.79 0.01
CA LEU A 384 -1.17 -21.90 -0.38
C LEU A 384 -0.79 -23.20 0.33
N PHE A 385 -1.78 -24.06 0.52
CA PHE A 385 -1.56 -25.46 0.84
C PHE A 385 -1.82 -26.34 -0.38
N GLY A 386 -1.08 -27.44 -0.49
CA GLY A 386 -1.39 -28.49 -1.47
C GLY A 386 -2.61 -29.31 -1.06
N ALA A 387 -3.00 -30.28 -1.90
CA ALA A 387 -4.14 -31.16 -1.63
C ALA A 387 -4.05 -31.89 -0.25
N THR A 388 -2.84 -32.25 0.15
CA THR A 388 -2.53 -32.62 1.55
C THR A 388 -1.74 -31.45 2.11
N PRO A 389 -2.24 -30.76 3.15
CA PRO A 389 -1.57 -29.59 3.70
C PRO A 389 -0.16 -29.86 4.24
N GLY A 390 0.70 -28.84 4.14
CA GLY A 390 1.94 -28.74 4.89
C GLY A 390 1.80 -27.71 6.03
N THR A 391 2.91 -27.14 6.42
CA THR A 391 2.99 -26.07 7.44
C THR A 391 3.70 -24.87 6.86
N THR A 392 3.09 -23.69 6.99
CA THR A 392 3.73 -22.41 6.63
C THR A 392 3.64 -21.48 7.81
N ASN A 393 4.79 -21.09 8.36
CA ASN A 393 4.92 -20.11 9.42
C ASN A 393 5.61 -18.86 8.85
N LEU A 394 4.91 -17.73 8.86
CA LEU A 394 5.42 -16.46 8.34
C LEU A 394 5.49 -15.43 9.47
N THR A 395 6.69 -14.93 9.72
CA THR A 395 6.95 -13.79 10.59
C THR A 395 7.43 -12.61 9.75
N MET A 396 6.75 -11.49 9.85
CA MET A 396 7.08 -10.27 9.13
C MET A 396 7.33 -9.15 10.13
N SER A 397 8.49 -8.51 10.05
CA SER A 397 8.92 -7.51 11.02
C SER A 397 9.39 -6.23 10.35
N GLY A 398 9.02 -5.08 10.92
CA GLY A 398 9.43 -3.75 10.45
C GLY A 398 8.35 -3.02 9.65
N ALA A 399 8.32 -1.70 9.81
CA ALA A 399 7.26 -0.84 9.23
C ALA A 399 7.29 -0.79 7.69
N ASN A 400 8.45 -1.07 7.07
CA ASN A 400 8.60 -1.11 5.62
C ASN A 400 8.45 -2.53 5.04
N THR A 401 8.06 -3.51 5.86
CA THR A 401 7.81 -4.88 5.42
C THR A 401 6.37 -5.05 4.99
N ILE A 402 6.16 -5.48 3.74
CA ILE A 402 4.83 -5.53 3.12
C ILE A 402 4.60 -6.89 2.46
N TRP A 403 3.46 -7.50 2.77
CA TRP A 403 2.88 -8.56 1.96
C TRP A 403 1.76 -8.01 1.09
N ASN A 404 1.95 -8.00 -0.23
CA ASN A 404 0.91 -7.73 -1.21
C ASN A 404 0.24 -9.06 -1.57
N MET A 405 -0.83 -9.40 -0.89
CA MET A 405 -1.59 -10.62 -1.12
C MET A 405 -2.39 -10.50 -2.41
N THR A 406 -2.08 -11.36 -3.38
CA THR A 406 -2.66 -11.22 -4.73
C THR A 406 -4.01 -11.89 -4.89
N ASP A 407 -4.29 -12.92 -4.09
CA ASP A 407 -5.58 -13.66 -4.10
C ASP A 407 -5.74 -14.42 -2.78
N ASP A 408 -6.84 -15.17 -2.62
CA ASP A 408 -7.12 -15.99 -1.45
C ASP A 408 -5.89 -16.77 -1.01
N SER A 409 -5.61 -16.72 0.27
CA SER A 409 -4.40 -17.29 0.84
C SER A 409 -4.67 -18.09 2.10
N THR A 410 -3.88 -19.12 2.31
CA THR A 410 -3.93 -19.96 3.52
C THR A 410 -2.52 -20.23 4.02
N LEU A 411 -2.31 -20.09 5.32
CA LEU A 411 -1.06 -20.45 6.00
C LEU A 411 -1.33 -20.94 7.44
N THR A 412 -0.30 -21.48 8.09
CA THR A 412 -0.47 -22.04 9.43
C THR A 412 -0.43 -20.97 10.50
N ASN A 413 0.67 -20.23 10.60
CA ASN A 413 0.81 -19.18 11.61
C ASN A 413 1.32 -17.88 10.96
N LEU A 414 0.76 -16.74 11.36
CA LEU A 414 1.16 -15.42 10.91
C LEU A 414 1.50 -14.52 12.09
N THR A 415 2.69 -13.90 12.04
CA THR A 415 3.08 -12.85 12.96
C THR A 415 3.42 -11.57 12.20
N LEU A 416 2.75 -10.46 12.53
CA LEU A 416 3.00 -9.13 11.98
C LEU A 416 3.58 -8.23 13.09
N ASN A 417 4.89 -8.04 13.10
CA ASN A 417 5.60 -7.14 14.02
C ASN A 417 5.79 -5.77 13.36
N GLY A 418 4.78 -4.92 13.36
CA GLY A 418 4.79 -3.61 12.70
C GLY A 418 4.70 -3.68 11.17
N ALA A 419 4.63 -4.86 10.58
CA ALA A 419 4.56 -5.09 9.15
C ALA A 419 3.13 -4.92 8.61
N THR A 420 3.02 -4.72 7.29
CA THR A 420 1.74 -4.53 6.60
C THR A 420 1.37 -5.74 5.76
N LEU A 421 0.16 -6.23 5.94
CA LEU A 421 -0.53 -7.13 5.03
C LEU A 421 -1.54 -6.31 4.22
N LYS A 422 -1.37 -6.28 2.90
CA LYS A 422 -2.23 -5.56 1.99
C LYS A 422 -2.92 -6.53 1.03
N TYR A 423 -4.24 -6.52 1.03
CA TYR A 423 -5.05 -7.25 0.08
C TYR A 423 -5.08 -6.45 -1.24
N ASN A 424 -4.65 -7.06 -2.34
CA ASN A 424 -4.69 -6.39 -3.63
C ASN A 424 -6.14 -6.28 -4.11
N SER A 425 -6.54 -5.07 -4.49
CA SER A 425 -7.83 -4.87 -5.16
C SER A 425 -7.74 -5.32 -6.60
N ASP A 426 -8.65 -6.19 -7.03
CA ASP A 426 -8.90 -6.41 -8.45
C ASP A 426 -9.99 -5.43 -8.89
N THR A 427 -9.58 -4.37 -9.60
CA THR A 427 -10.47 -3.35 -10.14
C THR A 427 -10.78 -3.56 -11.61
N SER A 428 -10.39 -4.69 -12.18
CA SER A 428 -10.56 -5.00 -13.62
C SER A 428 -12.03 -5.28 -14.01
N GLY A 429 -12.93 -5.40 -13.01
CA GLY A 429 -14.37 -5.62 -13.20
C GLY A 429 -15.24 -4.55 -12.53
N SER A 430 -16.51 -4.54 -12.84
CA SER A 430 -17.52 -3.61 -12.28
C SER A 430 -17.93 -3.91 -10.83
N SER A 431 -17.38 -4.93 -10.20
CA SER A 431 -17.68 -5.32 -8.80
C SER A 431 -16.44 -5.84 -8.11
N MET A 432 -16.30 -5.50 -6.82
CA MET A 432 -15.27 -6.05 -5.93
C MET A 432 -15.42 -7.57 -5.82
N VAL A 433 -14.30 -8.28 -5.94
CA VAL A 433 -14.19 -9.70 -5.56
C VAL A 433 -13.46 -9.76 -4.22
N PRO A 434 -14.17 -10.08 -3.11
CA PRO A 434 -13.55 -10.19 -1.79
C PRO A 434 -12.48 -11.29 -1.74
N LYS A 435 -11.40 -11.01 -1.02
CA LYS A 435 -10.32 -11.98 -0.76
C LYS A 435 -10.26 -12.37 0.71
N THR A 436 -9.89 -13.60 0.96
CA THR A 436 -9.79 -14.17 2.30
C THR A 436 -8.37 -14.63 2.58
N LEU A 437 -7.82 -14.22 3.71
CA LEU A 437 -6.66 -14.86 4.30
C LEU A 437 -7.12 -15.81 5.40
N THR A 438 -6.82 -17.11 5.29
CA THR A 438 -7.08 -18.10 6.33
C THR A 438 -5.79 -18.44 7.07
N VAL A 439 -5.74 -18.18 8.36
CA VAL A 439 -4.70 -18.61 9.28
C VAL A 439 -5.22 -19.81 10.05
N THR A 440 -4.75 -21.01 9.72
CA THR A 440 -5.29 -22.25 10.31
C THR A 440 -4.84 -22.49 11.77
N GLY A 441 -3.73 -21.87 12.18
CA GLY A 441 -3.25 -21.82 13.56
C GLY A 441 -3.41 -20.40 14.12
N ASN A 442 -2.34 -19.84 14.68
CA ASN A 442 -2.39 -18.60 15.44
C ASN A 442 -1.99 -17.36 14.62
N TYR A 443 -2.64 -16.23 14.93
CA TYR A 443 -2.33 -14.91 14.43
C TYR A 443 -1.82 -14.01 15.55
N ILE A 444 -0.70 -13.35 15.32
CA ILE A 444 -0.09 -12.40 16.26
C ILE A 444 0.09 -11.05 15.57
N GLY A 445 -0.65 -10.03 16.05
CA GLY A 445 -0.64 -8.70 15.47
C GLY A 445 0.09 -7.68 16.37
N ASN A 446 1.41 -7.72 16.46
CA ASN A 446 2.19 -6.77 17.27
C ASN A 446 2.33 -5.41 16.54
N ASN A 447 1.31 -4.56 16.61
CA ASN A 447 1.20 -3.29 15.87
C ASN A 447 1.32 -3.46 14.34
N GLY A 448 1.01 -4.64 13.82
CA GLY A 448 0.89 -4.87 12.39
C GLY A 448 -0.29 -4.12 11.81
N THR A 449 -0.32 -3.99 10.48
CA THR A 449 -1.40 -3.31 9.76
C THR A 449 -2.03 -4.25 8.75
N LEU A 450 -3.36 -4.36 8.79
CA LEU A 450 -4.17 -4.98 7.74
C LEU A 450 -4.75 -3.88 6.86
N VAL A 451 -4.52 -3.94 5.56
CA VAL A 451 -5.14 -3.05 4.56
C VAL A 451 -6.13 -3.87 3.75
N LEU A 452 -7.41 -3.75 4.10
CA LEU A 452 -8.53 -4.46 3.50
C LEU A 452 -9.25 -3.59 2.48
N ASN A 453 -9.84 -4.21 1.47
CA ASN A 453 -10.78 -3.55 0.57
C ASN A 453 -12.21 -3.84 1.02
N SER A 454 -13.09 -2.89 0.87
CA SER A 454 -14.51 -3.04 1.17
C SER A 454 -15.35 -2.12 0.30
N VAL A 455 -16.56 -2.52 -0.05
CA VAL A 455 -17.60 -1.61 -0.57
C VAL A 455 -18.40 -1.16 0.64
N LEU A 456 -17.97 -0.07 1.30
CA LEU A 456 -18.59 0.37 2.56
C LEU A 456 -20.07 0.71 2.41
N GLY A 457 -20.92 -0.02 3.12
CA GLY A 457 -22.37 0.10 3.13
C GLY A 457 -22.95 -0.51 4.41
N ASP A 458 -24.00 -1.32 4.29
CA ASP A 458 -24.62 -2.07 5.38
C ASP A 458 -23.88 -3.39 5.71
N ASP A 459 -24.43 -4.19 6.61
CA ASP A 459 -23.85 -5.46 7.08
C ASP A 459 -23.55 -6.47 5.96
N SER A 460 -24.22 -6.38 4.82
CA SER A 460 -24.06 -7.27 3.67
C SER A 460 -22.95 -6.86 2.70
N SER A 461 -22.24 -5.80 2.99
CA SER A 461 -21.22 -5.21 2.13
C SER A 461 -20.09 -6.18 1.79
N PRO A 462 -19.70 -6.30 0.51
CA PRO A 462 -18.53 -7.08 0.13
C PRO A 462 -17.27 -6.53 0.78
N THR A 463 -16.49 -7.40 1.42
CA THR A 463 -15.27 -7.00 2.12
C THR A 463 -14.23 -8.11 2.14
N ASP A 464 -12.94 -7.76 2.10
CA ASP A 464 -11.86 -8.70 2.38
C ASP A 464 -11.92 -9.16 3.83
N LYS A 465 -11.45 -10.40 4.09
CA LYS A 465 -11.51 -11.02 5.41
C LYS A 465 -10.19 -11.61 5.88
N LEU A 466 -9.94 -11.53 7.18
CA LEU A 466 -9.01 -12.39 7.90
C LEU A 466 -9.83 -13.45 8.67
N VAL A 467 -9.55 -14.73 8.43
CA VAL A 467 -10.11 -15.86 9.17
C VAL A 467 -9.01 -16.53 9.96
N VAL A 468 -9.17 -16.64 11.27
CA VAL A 468 -8.20 -17.28 12.18
C VAL A 468 -8.87 -18.45 12.89
N ASN A 469 -8.47 -19.68 12.53
CA ASN A 469 -9.04 -20.88 13.16
C ASN A 469 -8.47 -21.12 14.57
N GLY A 470 -7.24 -20.66 14.83
CA GLY A 470 -6.61 -20.67 16.16
C GLY A 470 -6.83 -19.37 16.94
N ASP A 471 -5.88 -19.06 17.79
CA ASP A 471 -5.97 -17.91 18.70
C ASP A 471 -5.41 -16.63 18.06
N THR A 472 -5.97 -15.49 18.48
CA THR A 472 -5.40 -14.16 18.17
C THR A 472 -4.75 -13.54 19.39
N SER A 473 -3.68 -12.74 19.17
CA SER A 473 -3.03 -11.97 20.23
C SER A 473 -2.40 -10.67 19.69
N GLY A 474 -2.07 -9.74 20.61
CA GLY A 474 -1.47 -8.45 20.28
C GLY A 474 -2.48 -7.45 19.74
N HIS A 475 -1.99 -6.35 19.14
CA HIS A 475 -2.82 -5.30 18.53
C HIS A 475 -2.56 -5.19 17.04
N THR A 476 -3.61 -5.06 16.26
CA THR A 476 -3.54 -4.89 14.79
C THR A 476 -4.27 -3.62 14.38
N ASN A 477 -3.61 -2.80 13.58
CA ASN A 477 -4.20 -1.65 12.93
C ASN A 477 -4.95 -2.08 11.66
N VAL A 478 -6.14 -1.54 11.45
CA VAL A 478 -6.96 -1.82 10.27
C VAL A 478 -7.13 -0.55 9.46
N ALA A 479 -6.74 -0.62 8.19
CA ALA A 479 -7.04 0.38 7.18
C ALA A 479 -8.02 -0.19 6.15
N ILE A 480 -8.95 0.63 5.68
CA ILE A 480 -9.94 0.21 4.69
C ILE A 480 -9.81 1.08 3.44
N ASN A 481 -9.70 0.42 2.29
CA ASN A 481 -9.88 1.05 0.99
C ASN A 481 -11.36 0.91 0.59
N ASN A 482 -12.10 2.02 0.55
CA ASN A 482 -13.47 2.01 0.05
C ASN A 482 -13.47 1.88 -1.49
N LEU A 483 -14.00 0.80 -2.01
CA LEU A 483 -14.12 0.55 -3.45
C LEU A 483 -15.49 0.96 -3.99
N GLY A 484 -15.88 2.23 -3.78
CA GLY A 484 -17.10 2.83 -4.32
C GLY A 484 -18.34 2.60 -3.45
N GLY A 485 -18.18 2.21 -2.19
CA GLY A 485 -19.29 2.15 -1.23
C GLY A 485 -19.77 3.56 -0.87
N GLN A 486 -21.08 3.74 -0.86
CA GLN A 486 -21.76 5.02 -0.60
C GLN A 486 -22.08 5.24 0.88
N GLY A 487 -21.73 4.27 1.73
CA GLY A 487 -22.04 4.30 3.15
C GLY A 487 -23.51 4.00 3.46
N ALA A 488 -23.71 3.25 4.52
CA ALA A 488 -25.05 3.02 5.08
C ALA A 488 -24.93 2.78 6.59
N GLN A 489 -26.08 2.79 7.28
CA GLN A 489 -26.15 2.38 8.66
C GLN A 489 -25.99 0.86 8.76
N THR A 490 -25.08 0.41 9.61
CA THR A 490 -24.95 -1.01 9.99
C THR A 490 -25.90 -1.36 11.15
N ILE A 491 -26.09 -2.69 11.36
CA ILE A 491 -26.86 -3.22 12.49
C ILE A 491 -25.96 -4.10 13.36
N GLN A 492 -25.28 -5.08 12.75
CA GLN A 492 -24.26 -5.92 13.39
C GLN A 492 -22.85 -5.55 12.91
N GLY A 493 -22.78 -4.86 11.78
CA GLY A 493 -21.52 -4.44 11.15
C GLY A 493 -21.05 -5.39 10.06
N ILE A 494 -20.09 -4.90 9.27
CA ILE A 494 -19.42 -5.65 8.21
C ILE A 494 -18.32 -6.50 8.86
N GLU A 495 -18.43 -7.82 8.83
CA GLU A 495 -17.45 -8.72 9.43
C GLU A 495 -16.13 -8.73 8.65
N ILE A 496 -15.05 -8.28 9.28
CA ILE A 496 -13.71 -8.19 8.67
C ILE A 496 -12.70 -9.19 9.25
N VAL A 497 -12.90 -9.66 10.49
CA VAL A 497 -12.08 -10.69 11.12
C VAL A 497 -12.98 -11.71 11.79
N GLN A 498 -12.83 -12.98 11.38
CA GLN A 498 -13.44 -14.13 12.03
C GLN A 498 -12.40 -14.86 12.88
N VAL A 499 -12.75 -15.26 14.10
CA VAL A 499 -11.87 -15.97 15.02
C VAL A 499 -12.60 -17.18 15.60
N ASP A 500 -12.15 -18.39 15.27
CA ASP A 500 -12.74 -19.61 15.79
C ASP A 500 -12.18 -19.97 17.18
N GLY A 501 -10.90 -19.66 17.44
CA GLY A 501 -10.20 -19.85 18.72
C GLY A 501 -10.51 -18.79 19.77
N ASN A 502 -9.49 -18.43 20.58
CA ASN A 502 -9.57 -17.35 21.56
C ASN A 502 -9.23 -16.00 20.92
N SER A 503 -10.16 -15.06 20.98
CA SER A 503 -9.99 -13.70 20.45
C SER A 503 -9.43 -12.76 21.52
N VAL A 504 -8.14 -12.94 21.87
CA VAL A 504 -7.42 -12.08 22.82
C VAL A 504 -6.78 -10.89 22.11
N GLY A 505 -6.47 -11.04 20.83
CA GLY A 505 -5.96 -9.97 19.98
C GLY A 505 -6.99 -8.84 19.80
N THR A 506 -6.53 -7.62 19.65
CA THR A 506 -7.36 -6.43 19.42
C THR A 506 -7.13 -5.86 18.03
N PHE A 507 -8.20 -5.33 17.44
CA PHE A 507 -8.14 -4.64 16.15
C PHE A 507 -8.71 -3.24 16.29
N GLY A 508 -8.13 -2.27 15.59
CA GLY A 508 -8.55 -0.88 15.68
C GLY A 508 -8.26 -0.09 14.40
N ASN A 509 -8.98 1.02 14.21
CA ASN A 509 -8.77 1.89 13.07
C ASN A 509 -7.33 2.44 13.05
N SER A 510 -6.60 2.26 11.95
CA SER A 510 -5.31 2.92 11.72
C SER A 510 -5.48 4.39 11.29
N ALA A 511 -6.58 4.68 10.61
CA ALA A 511 -7.00 5.99 10.15
C ALA A 511 -8.52 6.12 10.25
N ARG A 512 -9.04 7.31 10.02
CA ARG A 512 -10.49 7.51 9.94
C ARG A 512 -11.04 6.81 8.69
N ILE A 513 -12.14 6.08 8.84
CA ILE A 513 -12.80 5.32 7.79
C ILE A 513 -14.16 5.96 7.55
N VAL A 514 -14.41 6.42 6.32
CA VAL A 514 -15.64 7.13 5.96
C VAL A 514 -16.19 6.65 4.63
N ALA A 515 -17.53 6.68 4.51
CA ALA A 515 -18.23 6.53 3.23
C ALA A 515 -19.57 7.28 3.30
N GLY A 516 -19.88 8.06 2.28
CA GLY A 516 -21.08 8.89 2.28
C GLY A 516 -21.16 9.75 3.52
N ALA A 517 -22.31 9.71 4.19
CA ALA A 517 -22.55 10.46 5.42
C ALA A 517 -22.05 9.81 6.71
N PHE A 518 -21.37 8.64 6.65
CA PHE A 518 -21.09 7.82 7.82
C PHE A 518 -19.60 7.74 8.16
N ASP A 519 -19.29 7.72 9.47
CA ASP A 519 -18.02 7.29 10.04
C ASP A 519 -18.11 5.81 10.42
N TYR A 520 -17.07 5.02 10.07
CA TYR A 520 -16.97 3.60 10.42
C TYR A 520 -15.87 3.33 11.44
N PHE A 521 -16.15 2.40 12.36
CA PHE A 521 -15.24 2.02 13.44
C PHE A 521 -15.06 0.51 13.50
N VAL A 522 -13.83 0.05 13.73
CA VAL A 522 -13.55 -1.35 14.03
C VAL A 522 -13.96 -1.64 15.47
N ARG A 523 -14.86 -2.59 15.66
CA ARG A 523 -15.42 -2.98 16.95
C ARG A 523 -15.37 -4.51 17.14
N SER A 524 -15.13 -4.93 18.37
CA SER A 524 -15.30 -6.34 18.77
C SER A 524 -16.78 -6.70 18.82
N GLY A 525 -17.14 -7.86 18.29
CA GLY A 525 -18.49 -8.39 18.37
C GLY A 525 -19.03 -8.54 19.80
N SER A 526 -18.11 -8.65 20.78
CA SER A 526 -18.51 -8.65 22.20
C SER A 526 -19.20 -7.35 22.67
N THR A 527 -19.07 -6.28 21.90
CA THR A 527 -19.70 -4.98 22.14
C THR A 527 -20.89 -4.70 21.23
N ILE A 528 -21.29 -5.65 20.41
CA ILE A 528 -22.34 -5.52 19.39
C ILE A 528 -23.43 -6.56 19.69
N THR A 529 -24.67 -6.10 19.86
CA THR A 529 -25.80 -6.99 20.14
C THR A 529 -26.11 -7.90 18.95
N GLY A 530 -26.10 -9.21 19.17
CA GLY A 530 -26.40 -10.23 18.15
C GLY A 530 -25.25 -10.61 17.24
N ALA A 531 -24.08 -9.96 17.34
CA ALA A 531 -22.87 -10.36 16.62
C ALA A 531 -22.10 -11.47 17.37
N ASP A 532 -21.23 -12.21 16.65
CA ASP A 532 -20.34 -13.16 17.30
C ASP A 532 -19.28 -12.41 18.13
N ALA A 533 -19.23 -12.70 19.42
CA ALA A 533 -18.37 -12.00 20.38
C ALA A 533 -16.86 -12.13 20.11
N LYS A 534 -16.44 -13.13 19.34
CA LYS A 534 -15.03 -13.37 18.98
C LYS A 534 -14.60 -12.61 17.75
N ASN A 535 -15.53 -12.25 16.89
CA ASN A 535 -15.27 -11.63 15.60
C ASN A 535 -15.14 -10.11 15.70
N TRP A 536 -14.62 -9.49 14.65
CA TRP A 536 -14.42 -8.04 14.57
C TRP A 536 -15.10 -7.48 13.32
N TYR A 537 -15.73 -6.33 13.51
CA TYR A 537 -16.65 -5.73 12.54
C TYR A 537 -16.33 -4.27 12.30
N LEU A 538 -16.67 -3.77 11.10
CA LEU A 538 -16.77 -2.35 10.82
C LEU A 538 -18.22 -1.93 11.09
N VAL A 539 -18.42 -0.97 11.98
CA VAL A 539 -19.73 -0.46 12.35
C VAL A 539 -19.82 1.03 12.06
N SER A 540 -20.98 1.47 11.56
CA SER A 540 -21.34 2.87 11.37
C SER A 540 -22.48 3.31 12.29
N ASP A 541 -22.67 2.60 13.40
CA ASP A 541 -23.73 2.82 14.37
C ASP A 541 -23.21 2.75 15.82
N ILE A 542 -24.05 3.22 16.73
CA ILE A 542 -23.90 3.00 18.17
C ILE A 542 -25.15 2.30 18.66
N THR A 543 -24.96 1.16 19.34
CA THR A 543 -25.98 0.59 20.19
C THR A 543 -25.87 1.26 21.56
N PRO A 544 -26.88 2.00 22.05
CA PRO A 544 -26.83 2.58 23.39
C PRO A 544 -26.63 1.45 24.41
N PRO A 545 -25.80 1.66 25.46
CA PRO A 545 -25.76 0.71 26.55
C PRO A 545 -27.19 0.62 27.16
N ASP A 546 -27.63 -0.61 27.36
CA ASP A 546 -28.94 -1.00 27.87
C ASP A 546 -29.50 0.00 28.91
N VAL A 547 -30.51 0.76 28.54
CA VAL A 547 -31.26 1.60 29.43
C VAL A 547 -32.61 0.92 29.66
N ASP A 548 -32.69 0.12 30.75
CA ASP A 548 -33.88 -0.50 31.35
C ASP A 548 -34.59 -1.61 30.52
N PRO A 549 -34.80 -2.79 31.09
CA PRO A 549 -35.47 -3.90 30.41
C PRO A 549 -36.98 -3.73 30.34
N THR A 550 -37.46 -2.71 29.65
CA THR A 550 -38.85 -2.70 29.19
C THR A 550 -38.92 -3.37 27.80
N PRO A 551 -39.95 -4.15 27.52
CA PRO A 551 -39.96 -5.01 26.35
C PRO A 551 -40.28 -4.23 25.07
N ASP A 552 -39.34 -3.47 24.54
CA ASP A 552 -39.35 -3.05 23.13
C ASP A 552 -38.31 -3.90 22.38
N PRO A 553 -38.71 -4.70 21.40
CA PRO A 553 -37.85 -5.74 20.84
C PRO A 553 -36.78 -5.25 19.83
N THR A 554 -36.62 -3.97 19.63
CA THR A 554 -35.58 -3.40 18.74
C THR A 554 -34.83 -2.29 19.45
N PRO A 555 -33.53 -2.47 19.77
CA PRO A 555 -32.72 -1.34 20.24
C PRO A 555 -32.70 -0.25 19.15
N ASP A 556 -32.91 1.00 19.55
CA ASP A 556 -32.74 2.16 18.66
C ASP A 556 -31.27 2.23 18.23
N ILE A 557 -30.98 1.69 17.06
CA ILE A 557 -29.65 1.75 16.47
C ILE A 557 -29.44 3.15 15.90
N ILE A 558 -28.48 3.88 16.42
CA ILE A 558 -28.21 5.28 16.07
C ILE A 558 -27.05 5.34 15.08
N PRO A 559 -27.26 5.80 13.83
CA PRO A 559 -26.17 5.96 12.86
C PRO A 559 -25.13 6.97 13.36
N ILE A 560 -23.87 6.80 13.02
CA ILE A 560 -22.79 7.75 13.32
C ILE A 560 -22.54 8.61 12.09
N TYR A 561 -23.06 9.83 12.09
CA TYR A 561 -22.86 10.75 10.99
C TYR A 561 -21.53 11.49 11.10
N ARG A 562 -20.97 11.79 9.95
CA ARG A 562 -19.76 12.60 9.80
C ARG A 562 -20.02 14.06 10.19
N PRO A 563 -19.15 14.73 10.99
CA PRO A 563 -19.31 16.14 11.32
C PRO A 563 -19.19 17.08 10.10
N GLU A 564 -18.60 16.64 8.97
CA GLU A 564 -18.53 17.41 7.73
C GLU A 564 -19.93 17.80 7.23
N ALA A 565 -20.94 16.95 7.42
CA ALA A 565 -22.33 17.29 7.11
C ALA A 565 -22.77 18.59 7.82
N GLY A 566 -22.32 18.79 9.09
CA GLY A 566 -22.57 20.02 9.85
C GLY A 566 -21.89 21.25 9.25
N SER A 567 -20.68 21.10 8.73
CA SER A 567 -19.94 22.17 8.07
C SER A 567 -20.55 22.54 6.72
N TYR A 568 -20.98 21.56 5.92
CA TYR A 568 -21.75 21.81 4.68
C TYR A 568 -23.08 22.53 4.97
N MET A 569 -23.83 22.09 5.98
CA MET A 569 -25.05 22.77 6.43
C MET A 569 -24.76 24.21 6.87
N ALA A 570 -23.68 24.44 7.63
CA ALA A 570 -23.30 25.75 8.09
C ALA A 570 -22.97 26.70 6.94
N ASN A 571 -22.23 26.18 5.95
CA ASN A 571 -21.88 26.93 4.75
C ASN A 571 -23.12 27.35 3.95
N MET A 572 -24.07 26.42 3.74
CA MET A 572 -25.35 26.73 3.08
C MET A 572 -26.21 27.71 3.89
N ALA A 573 -26.29 27.52 5.21
CA ALA A 573 -27.01 28.42 6.09
C ALA A 573 -26.39 29.83 6.14
N ALA A 574 -25.09 29.94 6.09
CA ALA A 574 -24.38 31.21 6.01
C ALA A 574 -24.61 31.89 4.65
N ALA A 575 -24.36 31.16 3.55
CA ALA A 575 -24.51 31.68 2.20
C ALA A 575 -25.90 32.29 1.96
N SER A 576 -26.95 31.59 2.39
CA SER A 576 -28.36 32.04 2.21
C SER A 576 -28.72 33.27 3.01
N LYS A 577 -27.94 33.66 4.04
CA LYS A 577 -28.26 34.77 4.98
C LYS A 577 -27.26 35.91 4.95
N LEU A 578 -26.05 35.66 4.42
CA LEU A 578 -24.89 36.53 4.53
C LEU A 578 -25.18 37.99 4.16
N PHE A 579 -25.89 38.23 3.08
CA PHE A 579 -26.19 39.55 2.54
C PHE A 579 -27.64 39.98 2.71
N ASN A 580 -28.47 39.21 3.43
CA ASN A 580 -29.83 39.58 3.72
C ASN A 580 -29.86 40.84 4.57
N LEU A 581 -30.75 41.74 4.24
CA LEU A 581 -30.92 43.02 4.95
C LEU A 581 -32.36 43.45 4.95
N ARG A 582 -32.69 44.32 5.91
CA ARG A 582 -33.95 45.03 6.03
C ARG A 582 -33.71 46.50 5.67
N LEU A 583 -34.79 47.23 5.45
CA LEU A 583 -34.69 48.64 5.19
C LEU A 583 -33.92 49.38 6.27
N GLU A 584 -34.21 49.10 7.59
CA GLU A 584 -33.54 49.76 8.71
C GLU A 584 -32.07 49.42 8.82
N ASP A 585 -31.63 48.24 8.36
CA ASP A 585 -30.24 47.82 8.42
C ASP A 585 -29.40 48.56 7.36
N ARG A 586 -30.05 49.20 6.38
CA ARG A 586 -29.45 49.92 5.28
C ARG A 586 -29.50 51.43 5.46
N GLU A 587 -30.68 51.96 5.82
CA GLU A 587 -30.94 53.36 5.63
C GLU A 587 -31.18 54.17 6.89
N GLY A 588 -31.51 53.60 8.04
CA GLY A 588 -32.01 54.39 9.14
C GLY A 588 -33.21 55.23 8.70
N ARG A 589 -33.08 56.56 8.79
CA ARG A 589 -34.07 57.46 8.18
C ARG A 589 -33.79 57.74 6.73
N ALA A 590 -34.79 57.64 5.88
CA ALA A 590 -34.71 57.98 4.46
C ALA A 590 -34.61 59.47 4.23
N GLU A 591 -33.50 59.90 3.72
CA GLU A 591 -33.27 61.27 3.21
C GLU A 591 -32.48 61.25 1.91
N ASN A 592 -32.62 62.26 1.11
CA ASN A 592 -32.13 62.32 -0.29
C ASN A 592 -30.65 62.01 -0.43
N SER A 593 -30.24 61.42 -1.58
CA SER A 593 -28.91 61.25 -2.10
C SER A 593 -27.85 60.92 -1.02
N SER A 594 -27.80 59.65 -0.61
CA SER A 594 -26.91 59.20 0.47
C SER A 594 -26.16 57.95 0.15
N MET A 595 -25.00 57.83 0.73
CA MET A 595 -24.19 56.62 0.78
C MET A 595 -24.29 55.99 2.15
N TRP A 596 -24.41 54.70 2.23
CA TRP A 596 -24.47 53.96 3.48
C TRP A 596 -23.44 52.86 3.54
N LEU A 597 -23.00 52.53 4.76
CA LEU A 597 -22.16 51.38 5.07
C LEU A 597 -22.67 50.71 6.34
N ARG A 598 -22.79 49.40 6.31
CA ARG A 598 -23.04 48.57 7.49
C ARG A 598 -21.97 47.53 7.72
N GLN A 599 -21.76 47.17 8.98
CA GLN A 599 -20.99 46.05 9.40
C GLN A 599 -21.84 45.21 10.36
N GLN A 600 -21.81 43.89 10.17
CA GLN A 600 -22.56 43.00 11.06
C GLN A 600 -21.68 41.80 11.42
N GLY A 601 -21.64 41.51 12.74
CA GLY A 601 -21.10 40.27 13.25
C GLY A 601 -22.22 39.44 13.86
N ASN A 602 -22.26 38.16 13.62
CA ASN A 602 -23.21 37.28 14.31
C ASN A 602 -22.58 35.94 14.72
N ARG A 603 -23.18 35.33 15.70
CA ARG A 603 -22.86 34.00 16.19
C ARG A 603 -24.11 33.15 16.23
N THR A 604 -24.10 32.09 15.40
CA THR A 604 -25.20 31.12 15.30
C THR A 604 -24.79 29.80 15.91
N LYS A 605 -25.71 29.13 16.62
CA LYS A 605 -25.57 27.77 17.12
C LYS A 605 -26.78 26.97 16.68
N PHE A 606 -26.55 25.72 16.26
CA PHE A 606 -27.63 24.79 15.89
C PHE A 606 -27.17 23.34 16.01
N ARG A 607 -28.11 22.43 15.80
CA ARG A 607 -27.87 21.00 15.62
C ARG A 607 -28.44 20.53 14.30
N ASP A 608 -27.97 19.35 13.86
CA ASP A 608 -28.59 18.64 12.77
C ASP A 608 -29.92 17.99 13.15
N SER A 609 -30.65 17.43 12.21
CA SER A 609 -31.94 16.78 12.43
C SER A 609 -31.86 15.53 13.32
N SER A 610 -30.72 14.84 13.40
CA SER A 610 -30.48 13.71 14.32
C SER A 610 -30.09 14.16 15.73
N GLY A 611 -29.65 15.41 15.91
CA GLY A 611 -29.18 15.97 17.17
C GLY A 611 -27.73 15.61 17.53
N GLN A 612 -27.05 14.79 16.71
CA GLN A 612 -25.67 14.33 16.95
C GLN A 612 -24.62 15.38 16.67
N ILE A 613 -24.81 16.15 15.60
CA ILE A 613 -23.85 17.15 15.16
C ILE A 613 -24.23 18.49 15.74
N LYS A 614 -23.32 19.09 16.49
CA LYS A 614 -23.44 20.44 17.05
C LYS A 614 -22.54 21.37 16.25
N THR A 615 -23.12 22.45 15.76
CA THR A 615 -22.43 23.44 14.95
C THR A 615 -22.50 24.82 15.56
N ALA A 616 -21.38 25.52 15.57
CA ALA A 616 -21.29 26.94 15.95
C ALA A 616 -20.63 27.72 14.81
N THR A 617 -21.23 28.83 14.40
CA THR A 617 -20.80 29.65 13.28
C THR A 617 -20.58 31.09 13.72
N ASN A 618 -19.49 31.71 13.31
CA ASN A 618 -19.22 33.15 13.45
C ASN A 618 -19.19 33.78 12.05
N THR A 619 -20.00 34.81 11.88
CA THR A 619 -20.13 35.49 10.58
C THR A 619 -19.77 36.94 10.70
N TYR A 620 -19.14 37.51 9.69
CA TYR A 620 -18.86 38.93 9.56
C TYR A 620 -19.19 39.37 8.15
N VAL A 621 -19.93 40.50 8.06
CA VAL A 621 -20.36 41.12 6.82
C VAL A 621 -20.05 42.61 6.81
N ILE A 622 -19.53 43.13 5.73
CA ILE A 622 -19.45 44.52 5.40
C ILE A 622 -20.22 44.77 4.10
N GLN A 623 -21.15 45.69 4.10
CA GLN A 623 -21.96 45.97 2.92
C GLN A 623 -22.23 47.47 2.87
N GLY A 624 -22.13 48.03 1.67
CA GLY A 624 -22.36 49.44 1.42
C GLY A 624 -23.10 49.66 0.11
N GLY A 625 -23.68 50.81 0.01
CA GLY A 625 -24.43 51.21 -1.18
C GLY A 625 -24.78 52.66 -1.16
N GLY A 626 -25.53 53.06 -2.17
CA GLY A 626 -26.01 54.45 -2.30
C GLY A 626 -27.16 54.58 -3.26
N GLU A 627 -27.97 55.58 -3.09
CA GLU A 627 -29.07 55.93 -3.96
C GLU A 627 -28.53 56.64 -5.20
N VAL A 628 -28.92 56.18 -6.36
CA VAL A 628 -28.42 56.67 -7.67
C VAL A 628 -29.50 57.43 -8.45
N ALA A 629 -30.79 57.22 -8.13
CA ALA A 629 -31.89 57.89 -8.78
C ALA A 629 -33.07 58.01 -7.82
N GLN A 630 -33.84 59.08 -8.00
CA GLN A 630 -35.09 59.36 -7.27
C GLN A 630 -36.19 59.78 -8.20
N THR A 631 -37.42 59.40 -7.82
CA THR A 631 -38.63 59.91 -8.46
C THR A 631 -39.75 60.00 -7.45
N GLN A 632 -40.84 60.71 -7.77
CA GLN A 632 -42.07 60.84 -6.98
C GLN A 632 -43.28 60.68 -7.89
N PHE A 633 -44.36 60.10 -7.39
CA PHE A 633 -45.62 59.91 -8.10
C PHE A 633 -46.69 60.91 -7.59
N SER A 634 -46.50 61.50 -6.43
CA SER A 634 -47.36 62.50 -5.83
C SER A 634 -46.50 63.59 -5.15
N ASN A 635 -47.15 64.62 -4.59
CA ASN A 635 -46.45 65.72 -3.92
C ASN A 635 -45.81 65.34 -2.54
N THR A 636 -46.11 64.14 -2.01
CA THR A 636 -45.66 63.72 -0.67
C THR A 636 -44.83 62.43 -0.68
N ASP A 637 -44.92 61.63 -1.73
CA ASP A 637 -44.21 60.30 -1.82
C ASP A 637 -42.79 60.45 -2.40
N ARG A 638 -42.05 59.40 -2.29
CA ARG A 638 -40.69 59.31 -2.85
C ARG A 638 -40.37 57.85 -3.16
N LEU A 639 -39.83 57.63 -4.34
CA LEU A 639 -39.16 56.35 -4.73
C LEU A 639 -37.69 56.62 -4.94
N GLY A 640 -36.84 55.95 -4.19
CA GLY A 640 -35.40 55.94 -4.34
C GLY A 640 -34.93 54.61 -4.97
N LEU A 641 -33.99 54.68 -5.89
CA LEU A 641 -33.33 53.53 -6.53
C LEU A 641 -31.86 53.56 -6.21
N GLY A 642 -31.27 52.45 -5.77
CA GLY A 642 -29.86 52.37 -5.38
C GLY A 642 -29.14 51.11 -5.78
N LEU A 643 -27.82 51.18 -5.62
CA LEU A 643 -26.92 50.09 -5.85
C LEU A 643 -26.24 49.68 -4.53
N MET A 644 -25.88 48.42 -4.40
CA MET A 644 -25.19 47.93 -3.20
C MET A 644 -24.17 46.84 -3.55
N LEU A 645 -23.12 46.80 -2.75
CA LEU A 645 -22.05 45.79 -2.83
C LEU A 645 -21.73 45.31 -1.44
N GLY A 646 -21.33 44.08 -1.30
CA GLY A 646 -20.95 43.51 -0.01
C GLY A 646 -19.83 42.49 -0.12
N TYR A 647 -19.10 42.32 0.99
CA TYR A 647 -18.19 41.25 1.27
C TYR A 647 -18.60 40.58 2.57
N GLY A 648 -18.57 39.26 2.61
CA GLY A 648 -18.91 38.53 3.82
C GLY A 648 -18.02 37.33 4.00
N LYS A 649 -17.86 36.94 5.27
CA LYS A 649 -17.10 35.78 5.68
C LYS A 649 -17.83 35.06 6.82
N SER A 650 -17.81 33.74 6.79
CA SER A 650 -18.38 32.89 7.82
C SER A 650 -17.42 31.74 8.13
N ASP A 651 -17.10 31.53 9.39
CA ASP A 651 -16.30 30.41 9.87
C ASP A 651 -17.18 29.57 10.82
N SER A 652 -17.20 28.24 10.66
CA SER A 652 -17.99 27.32 11.46
C SER A 652 -17.15 26.18 11.99
N GLU A 653 -17.58 25.65 13.13
CA GLU A 653 -17.05 24.42 13.75
C GLU A 653 -18.21 23.48 14.04
N SER A 654 -18.08 22.24 13.57
CA SER A 654 -19.06 21.17 13.75
C SER A 654 -18.40 19.98 14.44
N GLY A 655 -19.04 19.40 15.44
CA GLY A 655 -18.54 18.22 16.15
C GLY A 655 -19.64 17.20 16.36
N ASN A 656 -19.31 15.93 16.16
CA ASN A 656 -20.19 14.81 16.48
C ASN A 656 -19.76 14.17 17.81
N SER A 657 -20.68 14.13 18.79
CA SER A 657 -20.41 13.59 20.13
C SER A 657 -20.20 12.06 20.14
N HIS A 658 -20.66 11.35 19.12
CA HIS A 658 -20.55 9.90 19.02
C HIS A 658 -19.26 9.44 18.34
N SER A 659 -18.84 10.10 17.26
CA SER A 659 -17.58 9.79 16.60
C SER A 659 -16.37 10.43 17.30
N GLY A 660 -16.59 11.54 18.02
CA GLY A 660 -15.52 12.36 18.60
C GLY A 660 -14.72 13.17 17.57
N TYR A 661 -15.10 13.13 16.28
CA TYR A 661 -14.47 13.92 15.22
C TYR A 661 -15.11 15.31 15.11
N ASN A 662 -14.33 16.23 14.56
CA ASN A 662 -14.74 17.59 14.26
C ASN A 662 -14.51 17.93 12.79
N SER A 663 -15.20 18.97 12.34
CA SER A 663 -15.04 19.53 11.02
C SER A 663 -15.16 21.05 11.08
N LYS A 664 -14.49 21.76 10.18
CA LYS A 664 -14.56 23.21 10.02
C LYS A 664 -15.17 23.53 8.66
N GLY A 665 -16.07 24.49 8.64
CA GLY A 665 -16.61 25.06 7.43
C GLY A 665 -16.23 26.52 7.31
N LYS A 666 -16.05 27.00 6.08
CA LYS A 666 -15.77 28.39 5.78
C LYS A 666 -16.54 28.80 4.53
N VAL A 667 -17.06 30.01 4.54
CA VAL A 667 -17.64 30.66 3.36
C VAL A 667 -17.13 32.08 3.31
N ASP A 668 -16.67 32.52 2.15
CA ASP A 668 -16.39 33.93 1.93
C ASP A 668 -16.70 34.33 0.48
N GLY A 669 -16.94 35.62 0.28
CA GLY A 669 -17.16 36.15 -1.07
C GLY A 669 -17.93 37.44 -1.10
N TYR A 670 -18.43 37.74 -2.28
CA TYR A 670 -18.98 39.05 -2.62
C TYR A 670 -20.45 38.96 -3.05
N SER A 671 -21.16 40.06 -2.86
CA SER A 671 -22.50 40.27 -3.42
C SER A 671 -22.60 41.63 -4.06
N GLY A 672 -23.36 41.69 -5.14
CA GLY A 672 -23.76 42.95 -5.81
C GLY A 672 -25.25 42.97 -6.07
N GLY A 673 -25.89 44.14 -5.92
CA GLY A 673 -27.33 44.21 -6.05
C GLY A 673 -27.87 45.61 -6.26
N VAL A 674 -29.17 45.63 -6.49
CA VAL A 674 -29.98 46.86 -6.68
C VAL A 674 -31.11 46.87 -5.66
N TYR A 675 -31.57 48.06 -5.27
CA TYR A 675 -32.72 48.18 -4.37
C TYR A 675 -33.62 49.35 -4.80
N ALA A 676 -34.86 49.27 -4.35
CA ALA A 676 -35.89 50.29 -4.55
C ALA A 676 -36.68 50.50 -3.27
N THR A 677 -36.80 51.74 -2.79
CA THR A 677 -37.50 52.07 -1.57
C THR A 677 -38.53 53.18 -1.87
N TRP A 678 -39.79 52.92 -1.60
CA TRP A 678 -40.88 53.85 -1.71
C TRP A 678 -41.44 54.18 -0.33
N TYR A 679 -41.67 55.44 -0.09
CA TYR A 679 -42.35 56.01 1.07
C TYR A 679 -43.57 56.81 0.64
N GLN A 680 -44.69 56.58 1.34
CA GLN A 680 -45.94 57.33 1.15
C GLN A 680 -45.82 58.80 1.51
N ASP A 681 -45.08 59.14 2.55
CA ASP A 681 -44.75 60.50 2.98
C ASP A 681 -43.25 60.62 3.29
N ALA A 682 -42.52 61.19 2.37
CA ALA A 682 -41.09 61.39 2.46
C ALA A 682 -40.66 62.43 3.49
N ASN A 683 -41.58 63.34 3.96
CA ASN A 683 -41.23 64.38 4.89
C ASN A 683 -41.30 63.91 6.34
N THR A 684 -42.35 63.16 6.69
CA THR A 684 -42.60 62.68 8.03
C THR A 684 -42.21 61.23 8.25
N LEU A 685 -42.03 60.45 7.14
CA LEU A 685 -41.86 58.99 7.08
C LEU A 685 -43.01 58.23 7.75
N ASN A 686 -44.18 58.87 7.92
CA ASN A 686 -45.39 58.18 8.38
C ASN A 686 -46.12 57.48 7.27
N GLY A 687 -46.94 56.52 7.63
CA GLY A 687 -47.72 55.78 6.64
C GLY A 687 -46.95 54.57 6.04
N LEU A 688 -47.32 54.18 4.89
CA LEU A 688 -46.83 52.99 4.19
C LEU A 688 -45.42 53.21 3.61
N TYR A 689 -44.55 52.24 3.81
CA TYR A 689 -43.35 52.10 2.99
C TYR A 689 -43.29 50.72 2.32
N VAL A 690 -42.60 50.66 1.20
CA VAL A 690 -42.30 49.40 0.49
C VAL A 690 -40.83 49.43 0.10
N ASP A 691 -40.11 48.41 0.47
CA ASP A 691 -38.70 48.23 0.11
C ASP A 691 -38.53 46.92 -0.62
N SER A 692 -37.70 46.92 -1.63
CA SER A 692 -37.35 45.69 -2.39
C SER A 692 -35.89 45.71 -2.81
N TRP A 693 -35.28 44.54 -2.85
CA TRP A 693 -33.93 44.40 -3.38
C TRP A 693 -33.72 43.06 -4.08
N VAL A 694 -32.78 43.07 -5.01
CA VAL A 694 -32.28 41.90 -5.72
C VAL A 694 -30.76 41.92 -5.63
N GLN A 695 -30.14 40.82 -5.23
CA GLN A 695 -28.70 40.67 -5.13
C GLN A 695 -28.27 39.38 -5.80
N TYR A 696 -27.08 39.39 -6.38
CA TYR A 696 -26.36 38.19 -6.83
C TYR A 696 -25.10 38.00 -5.99
N SER A 697 -24.93 36.80 -5.44
CA SER A 697 -23.80 36.47 -4.61
C SER A 697 -22.88 35.45 -5.31
N MET A 698 -21.58 35.65 -5.16
CA MET A 698 -20.49 34.76 -5.60
C MET A 698 -19.65 34.45 -4.38
N LEU A 699 -19.67 33.21 -3.93
CA LEU A 699 -19.08 32.76 -2.68
C LEU A 699 -18.22 31.52 -2.95
N ASN A 700 -17.18 31.33 -2.16
CA ASN A 700 -16.41 30.09 -2.08
C ASN A 700 -16.71 29.42 -0.75
N GLY A 701 -16.95 28.12 -0.77
CA GLY A 701 -17.16 27.25 0.38
C GLY A 701 -15.95 26.32 0.58
N GLU A 702 -15.51 26.15 1.82
CA GLU A 702 -14.47 25.21 2.21
C GLU A 702 -14.98 24.32 3.35
N VAL A 703 -14.59 23.03 3.34
CA VAL A 703 -14.87 22.09 4.45
C VAL A 703 -13.62 21.27 4.74
N ASP A 704 -13.16 21.32 6.00
CA ASP A 704 -12.02 20.57 6.50
C ASP A 704 -12.49 19.63 7.61
N GLY A 705 -12.37 18.32 7.39
CA GLY A 705 -12.68 17.29 8.38
C GLY A 705 -11.43 16.74 9.07
N ASP A 706 -11.55 16.36 10.35
CA ASP A 706 -10.46 15.70 11.07
C ASP A 706 -9.94 14.49 10.30
N ARG A 707 -8.64 14.50 9.99
CA ARG A 707 -7.93 13.41 9.29
C ARG A 707 -8.46 13.09 7.88
N LEU A 708 -9.08 14.05 7.22
CA LEU A 708 -9.53 13.97 5.83
C LEU A 708 -8.89 15.09 5.02
N SER A 709 -8.93 14.97 3.71
CA SER A 709 -8.55 16.05 2.81
C SER A 709 -9.56 17.17 2.87
N GLY A 710 -9.13 18.43 2.83
CA GLY A 710 -10.01 19.58 2.72
C GLY A 710 -10.68 19.65 1.35
N GLU A 711 -11.91 20.11 1.31
CA GLU A 711 -12.74 20.28 0.11
C GLU A 711 -13.04 21.76 -0.12
N SER A 712 -13.14 22.17 -1.40
CA SER A 712 -13.48 23.52 -1.79
C SER A 712 -14.44 23.49 -2.99
N TYR A 713 -15.44 24.37 -2.97
CA TYR A 713 -16.50 24.42 -3.98
C TYR A 713 -17.08 25.82 -4.09
N ASP A 714 -17.62 26.16 -5.27
CA ASP A 714 -18.26 27.44 -5.51
C ASP A 714 -19.74 27.43 -5.08
N MET A 715 -20.21 28.61 -4.67
CA MET A 715 -21.61 28.85 -4.31
C MET A 715 -22.07 30.17 -4.94
N ASN A 716 -23.19 30.16 -5.64
CA ASN A 716 -23.69 31.36 -6.28
C ASN A 716 -25.20 31.36 -6.42
N GLY A 717 -25.78 32.53 -6.62
CA GLY A 717 -27.20 32.65 -6.86
C GLY A 717 -27.80 34.03 -6.57
N PHE A 718 -29.06 34.17 -6.90
CA PHE A 718 -29.85 35.36 -6.62
C PHE A 718 -30.56 35.25 -5.27
N SER A 719 -30.66 36.40 -4.57
CA SER A 719 -31.57 36.59 -3.45
C SER A 719 -32.48 37.80 -3.75
N VAL A 720 -33.75 37.69 -3.40
CA VAL A 720 -34.76 38.73 -3.65
C VAL A 720 -35.60 38.97 -2.40
N SER A 721 -35.88 40.22 -2.09
CA SER A 721 -36.72 40.56 -0.94
C SER A 721 -37.71 41.66 -1.25
N VAL A 722 -38.86 41.56 -0.61
CA VAL A 722 -39.87 42.62 -0.54
C VAL A 722 -40.28 42.77 0.92
N GLU A 723 -40.15 43.98 1.43
CA GLU A 723 -40.56 44.42 2.76
C GLU A 723 -41.62 45.53 2.70
N SER A 724 -42.56 45.50 3.60
CA SER A 724 -43.52 46.58 3.77
C SER A 724 -43.82 46.81 5.23
N GLY A 725 -44.06 48.03 5.58
CA GLY A 725 -44.50 48.39 6.92
C GLY A 725 -45.30 49.68 6.94
N TYR A 726 -46.05 49.89 8.02
CA TYR A 726 -46.86 51.05 8.17
C TYR A 726 -46.53 51.77 9.48
N ARG A 727 -45.84 52.93 9.41
CA ARG A 727 -45.40 53.72 10.57
C ARG A 727 -46.52 54.63 11.07
N MET A 728 -47.01 54.40 12.29
CA MET A 728 -48.09 55.09 12.95
C MET A 728 -47.56 55.91 14.14
N PRO A 729 -47.75 57.19 14.23
CA PRO A 729 -47.53 57.96 15.46
C PRO A 729 -48.61 57.58 16.49
N VAL A 730 -48.22 57.09 17.67
CA VAL A 730 -49.12 56.72 18.75
C VAL A 730 -49.05 57.70 19.91
N TYR A 731 -47.99 58.52 19.97
CA TYR A 731 -47.85 59.63 20.93
C TYR A 731 -46.98 60.71 20.30
N GLN A 732 -47.39 61.96 20.46
CA GLN A 732 -46.65 63.16 20.02
C GLN A 732 -46.50 64.11 21.26
N GLY A 733 -45.29 64.45 21.63
CA GLY A 733 -44.96 65.27 22.80
C GLY A 733 -43.79 66.20 22.52
N GLU A 734 -43.63 67.22 23.36
CA GLU A 734 -42.59 68.26 23.18
C GLU A 734 -41.14 67.69 23.16
N ASN A 735 -40.91 66.57 23.80
CA ASN A 735 -39.58 65.98 23.97
C ASN A 735 -39.42 64.63 23.18
N GLY A 736 -40.32 64.33 22.27
CA GLY A 736 -40.23 63.15 21.39
C GLY A 736 -41.58 62.52 21.05
N ASN A 737 -41.57 61.79 19.92
CA ASN A 737 -42.71 61.07 19.43
C ASN A 737 -42.53 59.59 19.55
N VAL A 738 -43.57 58.84 19.78
CA VAL A 738 -43.57 57.38 19.84
C VAL A 738 -44.35 56.85 18.65
N PHE A 739 -43.76 55.83 18.00
CA PHE A 739 -44.32 55.18 16.81
C PHE A 739 -44.41 53.68 17.02
N VAL A 740 -45.44 53.09 16.44
CA VAL A 740 -45.62 51.65 16.26
C VAL A 740 -45.64 51.39 14.75
N THR A 741 -44.83 50.43 14.35
CA THR A 741 -44.69 50.04 12.92
C THR A 741 -44.86 48.54 12.79
N PRO A 742 -46.04 48.01 12.44
CA PRO A 742 -46.21 46.68 11.94
C PRO A 742 -45.42 46.51 10.66
N GLN A 743 -44.72 45.34 10.45
CA GLN A 743 -43.85 45.08 9.36
C GLN A 743 -44.02 43.64 8.86
N ALA A 744 -43.87 43.45 7.54
CA ALA A 744 -43.84 42.15 6.89
C ALA A 744 -42.74 42.14 5.84
N GLN A 745 -41.98 41.04 5.76
CA GLN A 745 -40.94 40.83 4.74
C GLN A 745 -41.01 39.40 4.21
N ILE A 746 -40.82 39.25 2.93
CA ILE A 746 -40.61 37.97 2.27
C ILE A 746 -39.24 38.04 1.56
N THR A 747 -38.39 37.07 1.84
CA THR A 747 -37.08 36.97 1.22
C THR A 747 -36.95 35.57 0.60
N TRP A 748 -36.72 35.51 -0.68
CA TRP A 748 -36.36 34.29 -1.39
C TRP A 748 -34.84 34.22 -1.58
N ASN A 749 -34.24 33.07 -1.22
CA ASN A 749 -32.78 32.75 -1.32
C ASN A 749 -32.61 31.61 -2.29
N GLY A 750 -32.07 31.91 -3.47
CA GLY A 750 -31.78 30.95 -4.55
C GLY A 750 -30.29 30.59 -4.68
N ILE A 751 -29.50 30.86 -3.65
CA ILE A 751 -28.06 30.53 -3.63
C ILE A 751 -27.91 29.01 -3.57
N LYS A 752 -27.09 28.44 -4.47
CA LYS A 752 -26.79 27.01 -4.57
C LYS A 752 -25.29 26.79 -4.51
N ALA A 753 -24.85 25.76 -3.81
CA ALA A 753 -23.48 25.23 -3.94
C ALA A 753 -23.38 24.28 -5.11
N ASP A 754 -22.23 24.26 -5.75
CA ASP A 754 -21.94 23.29 -6.81
C ASP A 754 -21.86 21.88 -6.24
N ASP A 755 -22.45 20.92 -6.96
CA ASP A 755 -22.31 19.51 -6.65
C ASP A 755 -20.86 19.11 -6.86
N HIS A 756 -20.26 18.40 -5.91
CA HIS A 756 -18.88 17.94 -6.02
C HIS A 756 -18.71 16.53 -5.42
N THR A 757 -17.56 15.93 -5.70
CA THR A 757 -17.15 14.65 -5.12
C THR A 757 -15.91 14.88 -4.28
N GLU A 758 -15.99 14.53 -2.99
CA GLU A 758 -14.87 14.62 -2.06
C GLU A 758 -13.72 13.68 -2.48
N ALA A 759 -12.52 13.95 -2.01
CA ALA A 759 -11.33 13.12 -2.26
C ALA A 759 -11.51 11.65 -1.84
N ASN A 760 -12.38 11.36 -0.88
CA ASN A 760 -12.73 10.01 -0.44
C ASN A 760 -13.80 9.31 -1.31
N GLY A 761 -14.30 9.99 -2.36
CA GLY A 761 -15.30 9.47 -3.30
C GLY A 761 -16.76 9.80 -2.96
N THR A 762 -17.04 10.43 -1.82
CA THR A 762 -18.42 10.83 -1.43
C THR A 762 -18.94 11.96 -2.31
N ARG A 763 -20.09 11.79 -2.94
CA ARG A 763 -20.77 12.85 -3.66
C ARG A 763 -21.59 13.73 -2.70
N VAL A 764 -21.35 15.02 -2.75
CA VAL A 764 -22.04 16.02 -1.92
C VAL A 764 -22.89 16.92 -2.79
N THR A 765 -24.15 17.13 -2.38
CA THR A 765 -25.07 18.09 -2.95
C THR A 765 -25.71 18.95 -1.87
N SER A 766 -25.95 20.23 -2.15
CA SER A 766 -26.54 21.16 -1.19
C SER A 766 -28.07 21.08 -1.16
N GLU A 767 -28.67 21.30 0.01
CA GLU A 767 -30.10 21.42 0.20
C GLU A 767 -30.49 22.77 0.81
N GLY A 768 -31.75 23.17 0.65
CA GLY A 768 -32.28 24.43 1.16
C GLY A 768 -32.03 25.64 0.26
N ASN A 769 -31.71 25.43 -0.99
CA ASN A 769 -31.35 26.45 -2.00
C ASN A 769 -32.55 27.22 -2.57
N ASN A 770 -33.79 26.98 -2.16
CA ASN A 770 -35.01 27.72 -2.57
C ASN A 770 -35.81 28.18 -1.35
N ASN A 771 -35.14 28.47 -0.26
CA ASN A 771 -35.81 28.87 0.98
C ASN A 771 -36.52 30.20 0.79
N VAL A 772 -37.78 30.26 1.19
CA VAL A 772 -38.56 31.48 1.35
C VAL A 772 -38.69 31.77 2.84
N GLN A 773 -38.09 32.87 3.26
CA GLN A 773 -38.19 33.34 4.65
C GLN A 773 -39.30 34.42 4.70
N THR A 774 -40.31 34.21 5.53
CA THR A 774 -41.34 35.19 5.86
C THR A 774 -41.02 35.76 7.23
N ARG A 775 -41.04 37.08 7.39
CA ARG A 775 -40.95 37.81 8.65
C ARG A 775 -42.22 38.62 8.89
N LEU A 776 -42.80 38.48 10.04
CA LEU A 776 -43.87 39.34 10.57
C LEU A 776 -43.43 39.92 11.90
N GLY A 777 -43.56 41.24 12.05
CA GLY A 777 -43.06 41.90 13.24
C GLY A 777 -43.71 43.21 13.56
N VAL A 778 -43.43 43.70 14.74
CA VAL A 778 -43.84 45.01 15.24
C VAL A 778 -42.66 45.72 15.84
N LYS A 779 -42.41 46.94 15.38
CA LYS A 779 -41.40 47.86 15.88
C LYS A 779 -42.02 48.93 16.70
N LEU A 780 -41.54 49.13 17.94
CA LEU A 780 -41.82 50.26 18.78
C LEU A 780 -40.61 51.18 18.80
N SER A 781 -40.80 52.44 18.34
CA SER A 781 -39.68 53.39 18.34
C SER A 781 -40.07 54.73 18.99
N ARG A 782 -39.05 55.32 19.59
CA ARG A 782 -39.20 56.69 20.14
C ARG A 782 -38.14 57.59 19.56
N ASP A 783 -38.61 58.64 18.90
CA ASP A 783 -37.77 59.72 18.41
C ASP A 783 -37.70 60.79 19.49
N GLY A 784 -36.54 61.35 19.73
CA GLY A 784 -36.37 62.41 20.74
C GLY A 784 -35.16 63.28 20.43
N VAL A 785 -35.23 64.50 21.03
CA VAL A 785 -34.14 65.50 20.99
C VAL A 785 -33.78 65.81 22.43
N ASN A 786 -32.49 65.79 22.77
CA ASN A 786 -32.03 66.23 24.09
C ASN A 786 -32.28 67.75 24.24
N ASP A 787 -32.55 68.22 25.44
CA ASP A 787 -32.81 69.66 25.71
C ASP A 787 -31.68 70.58 25.23
N ILE A 788 -30.40 70.06 25.27
CA ILE A 788 -29.24 70.83 24.83
C ILE A 788 -29.23 70.95 23.28
N ASP A 789 -29.87 70.04 22.58
CA ASP A 789 -29.87 69.93 21.11
C ASP A 789 -31.22 70.44 20.48
N LYS A 790 -32.13 71.06 21.32
CA LYS A 790 -33.38 71.66 20.85
C LYS A 790 -33.04 72.77 19.85
N GLY A 791 -33.61 72.65 18.66
CA GLY A 791 -33.38 73.63 17.53
C GLY A 791 -32.14 73.29 16.67
N SER A 792 -31.44 72.18 16.96
CA SER A 792 -30.42 71.66 16.07
C SER A 792 -31.03 70.54 15.17
N ASP A 793 -30.26 70.13 14.12
CA ASP A 793 -30.64 69.02 13.25
C ASP A 793 -30.41 67.64 13.86
N LYS A 794 -30.05 67.53 15.14
CA LYS A 794 -29.80 66.28 15.84
C LYS A 794 -31.09 65.58 16.24
N LEU A 795 -31.16 64.30 16.06
CA LEU A 795 -32.31 63.46 16.42
C LEU A 795 -31.81 62.11 16.85
N PHE A 796 -32.34 61.60 17.97
CA PHE A 796 -32.03 60.26 18.45
C PHE A 796 -33.31 59.41 18.43
N THR A 797 -33.19 58.21 17.92
CA THR A 797 -34.27 57.23 17.91
C THR A 797 -33.78 55.98 18.65
N VAL A 798 -34.55 55.50 19.61
CA VAL A 798 -34.37 54.19 20.23
C VAL A 798 -35.54 53.30 19.83
N TYR A 799 -35.29 52.03 19.60
CA TYR A 799 -36.36 51.14 19.22
C TYR A 799 -36.15 49.72 19.76
N THR A 800 -37.26 49.00 19.86
CA THR A 800 -37.34 47.59 20.09
C THR A 800 -38.24 46.96 19.08
N GLU A 801 -37.92 45.74 18.67
CA GLU A 801 -38.65 45.03 17.64
C GLU A 801 -38.80 43.56 18.03
N VAL A 802 -39.98 43.02 17.85
CA VAL A 802 -40.29 41.62 18.08
C VAL A 802 -40.78 41.08 16.72
N ASN A 803 -40.14 40.00 16.26
CA ASN A 803 -40.45 39.36 14.99
C ASN A 803 -40.68 37.86 15.16
N TRP A 804 -41.55 37.33 14.30
CA TRP A 804 -41.61 35.92 14.00
C TRP A 804 -41.06 35.70 12.59
N LEU A 805 -40.16 34.74 12.43
CA LEU A 805 -39.57 34.33 11.16
C LEU A 805 -39.97 32.90 10.87
N HIS A 806 -40.37 32.63 9.61
CA HIS A 806 -40.69 31.31 9.13
C HIS A 806 -39.85 30.99 7.89
N ASN A 807 -39.16 29.84 7.87
CA ASN A 807 -38.40 29.31 6.72
C ASN A 807 -39.13 28.12 6.15
N THR A 808 -39.31 28.09 4.81
CA THR A 808 -39.93 26.99 4.10
C THR A 808 -38.98 25.79 3.93
N GLU A 809 -37.67 26.07 3.86
CA GLU A 809 -36.62 25.06 3.70
C GLU A 809 -35.53 25.24 4.74
N GLN A 810 -34.90 24.13 5.13
CA GLN A 810 -33.73 24.13 5.99
C GLN A 810 -32.47 23.87 5.20
N ALA A 811 -31.40 24.58 5.55
CA ALA A 811 -30.09 24.31 4.98
C ALA A 811 -29.66 22.88 5.32
N GLY A 812 -29.11 22.19 4.35
CA GLY A 812 -28.68 20.81 4.48
C GLY A 812 -27.63 20.41 3.46
N ALA A 813 -27.18 19.17 3.59
CA ALA A 813 -26.34 18.50 2.61
C ALA A 813 -26.80 17.05 2.45
N THR A 814 -26.80 16.61 1.19
CA THR A 814 -26.96 15.19 0.86
C THR A 814 -25.60 14.62 0.49
N MET A 815 -25.19 13.56 1.21
CA MET A 815 -23.93 12.86 1.04
C MET A 815 -24.23 11.42 0.60
N ASP A 816 -23.97 11.10 -0.67
CA ASP A 816 -24.31 9.82 -1.31
C ASP A 816 -25.78 9.39 -1.05
N GLY A 817 -26.72 10.34 -1.20
CA GLY A 817 -28.15 10.07 -1.04
C GLY A 817 -28.69 10.16 0.40
N VAL A 818 -27.84 10.35 1.40
CA VAL A 818 -28.25 10.58 2.79
C VAL A 818 -28.38 12.07 3.06
N SER A 819 -29.60 12.54 3.31
CA SER A 819 -29.89 13.95 3.58
C SER A 819 -29.78 14.26 5.07
N ILE A 820 -28.96 15.26 5.41
CA ILE A 820 -28.81 15.77 6.78
C ILE A 820 -29.10 17.26 6.76
N LYS A 821 -30.08 17.70 7.59
CA LYS A 821 -30.59 19.06 7.58
C LYS A 821 -30.40 19.77 8.91
N GLN A 822 -30.31 21.09 8.88
CA GLN A 822 -30.32 21.94 10.04
C GLN A 822 -31.66 21.81 10.80
N SER A 823 -31.61 21.75 12.11
CA SER A 823 -32.77 21.67 12.97
C SER A 823 -33.04 23.01 13.71
N GLY A 824 -34.29 23.26 14.02
CA GLY A 824 -34.72 24.32 14.92
C GLY A 824 -34.86 25.72 14.31
N ASN A 825 -34.65 25.90 13.02
CA ASN A 825 -34.74 27.19 12.34
C ASN A 825 -36.00 27.42 11.49
N THR A 826 -36.95 26.48 11.50
CA THR A 826 -38.22 26.60 10.73
C THR A 826 -39.04 27.77 11.24
N ASN A 827 -39.27 27.86 12.58
CA ASN A 827 -39.95 28.96 13.21
C ASN A 827 -39.01 29.57 14.25
N VAL A 828 -38.76 30.87 14.10
CA VAL A 828 -37.78 31.56 14.94
C VAL A 828 -38.40 32.86 15.51
N GLY A 829 -38.32 33.05 16.82
CA GLY A 829 -38.59 34.29 17.47
C GLY A 829 -37.36 35.19 17.48
N GLU A 830 -37.52 36.49 17.20
CA GLU A 830 -36.45 37.48 17.28
C GLU A 830 -36.85 38.65 18.15
N LEU A 831 -35.95 39.04 19.04
CA LEU A 831 -35.98 40.32 19.75
C LEU A 831 -34.79 41.15 19.26
N LYS A 832 -35.07 42.38 18.80
CA LYS A 832 -34.05 43.32 18.34
C LYS A 832 -34.19 44.64 19.11
N VAL A 833 -33.09 45.20 19.55
CA VAL A 833 -33.02 46.50 20.23
C VAL A 833 -31.96 47.33 19.53
N GLY A 834 -32.27 48.57 19.23
CA GLY A 834 -31.34 49.44 18.54
C GLY A 834 -31.51 50.92 18.88
N ALA A 835 -30.51 51.67 18.46
CA ALA A 835 -30.47 53.12 18.55
C ALA A 835 -29.93 53.74 17.25
N GLU A 836 -30.48 54.84 16.87
CA GLU A 836 -30.04 55.65 15.73
C GLU A 836 -29.83 57.10 16.16
N GLY A 837 -28.79 57.74 15.66
CA GLY A 837 -28.47 59.11 15.91
C GLY A 837 -28.16 59.90 14.68
N ARG A 838 -28.96 60.94 14.34
CA ARG A 838 -28.55 61.95 13.37
C ARG A 838 -27.66 62.95 14.10
N LEU A 839 -26.37 62.94 13.79
CA LEU A 839 -25.37 63.77 14.47
C LEU A 839 -25.27 65.16 13.85
N ASN A 840 -25.57 65.27 12.55
CA ASN A 840 -25.67 66.55 11.79
C ASN A 840 -26.48 66.28 10.51
N GLN A 841 -26.61 67.35 9.62
CA GLN A 841 -27.33 67.23 8.35
C GLN A 841 -26.80 66.21 7.40
N HIS A 842 -25.53 65.76 7.52
CA HIS A 842 -24.85 64.80 6.63
C HIS A 842 -24.63 63.45 7.22
N LEU A 843 -24.57 63.25 8.53
CA LEU A 843 -24.13 62.00 9.17
C LEU A 843 -25.18 61.42 10.09
N ASN A 844 -25.64 60.20 9.78
CA ASN A 844 -26.42 59.32 10.65
C ASN A 844 -25.60 58.10 11.04
N LEU A 845 -25.70 57.68 12.31
CA LEU A 845 -25.12 56.44 12.83
C LEU A 845 -26.24 55.60 13.42
N TRP A 846 -26.15 54.27 13.21
CA TRP A 846 -27.05 53.34 13.90
C TRP A 846 -26.32 52.12 14.41
N SER A 847 -26.92 51.49 15.44
CA SER A 847 -26.48 50.23 15.99
C SER A 847 -27.67 49.44 16.50
N ASN A 848 -27.60 48.12 16.36
CA ASN A 848 -28.58 47.22 16.98
C ASN A 848 -27.94 45.91 17.43
N VAL A 849 -28.64 45.26 18.37
CA VAL A 849 -28.40 43.89 18.81
C VAL A 849 -29.68 43.10 18.62
N ALA A 850 -29.56 41.95 17.95
CA ALA A 850 -30.68 41.04 17.72
C ALA A 850 -30.37 39.68 18.31
N GLN A 851 -31.33 39.08 19.01
CA GLN A 851 -31.30 37.73 19.51
C GLN A 851 -32.41 36.91 18.85
N LYS A 852 -32.07 35.84 18.15
CA LYS A 852 -33.01 34.90 17.58
C LYS A 852 -32.96 33.58 18.34
N MET A 853 -34.12 32.98 18.55
CA MET A 853 -34.27 31.66 19.20
C MET A 853 -35.29 30.82 18.43
N GLY A 854 -34.96 29.57 18.23
CA GLY A 854 -35.82 28.55 17.63
C GLY A 854 -35.83 27.26 18.43
N ASP A 855 -36.38 26.22 17.87
CA ASP A 855 -36.44 24.90 18.49
C ASP A 855 -35.07 24.22 18.55
N ASN A 856 -34.96 23.09 19.25
CA ASN A 856 -33.77 22.22 19.31
C ASN A 856 -32.44 22.94 19.64
N GLY A 857 -32.56 24.08 20.37
CA GLY A 857 -31.38 24.85 20.76
C GLY A 857 -30.81 25.77 19.69
N TYR A 858 -31.56 26.05 18.62
CA TYR A 858 -31.18 27.07 17.63
C TYR A 858 -31.12 28.46 18.27
N SER A 859 -30.02 29.15 18.07
CA SER A 859 -29.82 30.52 18.54
C SER A 859 -28.91 31.30 17.57
N ASP A 860 -29.23 32.61 17.42
CA ASP A 860 -28.39 33.50 16.58
C ASP A 860 -28.38 34.88 17.27
N THR A 861 -27.19 35.34 17.64
CA THR A 861 -26.96 36.65 18.22
C THR A 861 -26.22 37.52 17.23
N ALA A 862 -26.78 38.63 16.84
CA ALA A 862 -26.19 39.56 15.88
C ALA A 862 -25.98 40.96 16.46
N VAL A 863 -24.92 41.61 16.06
CA VAL A 863 -24.63 43.03 16.34
C VAL A 863 -24.39 43.72 15.01
N THR A 864 -25.10 44.81 14.77
CA THR A 864 -24.97 45.61 13.54
C THR A 864 -24.56 47.04 13.93
N LEU A 865 -23.62 47.57 13.18
CA LEU A 865 -23.20 48.98 13.21
C LEU A 865 -23.26 49.53 11.78
N GLY A 866 -23.71 50.77 11.64
CA GLY A 866 -23.72 51.41 10.34
C GLY A 866 -23.70 52.92 10.41
N PHE A 867 -23.42 53.51 9.26
CA PHE A 867 -23.51 54.93 9.06
C PHE A 867 -24.05 55.24 7.67
N LYS A 868 -24.70 56.39 7.58
CA LYS A 868 -25.20 56.99 6.39
C LYS A 868 -24.65 58.39 6.23
N TYR A 869 -24.13 58.70 5.07
CA TYR A 869 -23.59 60.02 4.72
C TYR A 869 -24.37 60.60 3.58
N LYS A 870 -24.90 61.82 3.80
CA LYS A 870 -25.65 62.61 2.84
C LYS A 870 -24.77 63.64 2.21
N PHE A 871 -24.76 63.76 0.92
CA PHE A 871 -23.99 64.75 0.17
C PHE A 871 -24.70 66.08 0.05
#